data_548b8281796119435b6235d61a3eb61a
#
_entry.id   548b8281796119435b6235d61a3eb61a
#
_cell.length_a   1.000
_cell.length_b   1.000
_cell.length_c   1.000
_cell.angle_alpha   90.00
_cell.angle_beta   90.00
_cell.angle_gamma   90.00
#
_symmetry.space_group_name_H-M   'P 1'
#
loop_
_entity.id
_entity.type
_entity.pdbx_description
1 polymer ?
#
loop_
_entity_poly.entity_id
_entity_poly.type
_entity_poly.pdbx_seq_one_letter_code
_entity_poly.pdbx_strand_id
1 'polypeptide(L)'
;MATFRSLRYSRIVFVLSLLALCVAIGVLGMFPRSAYAKSYDMPKVTIDAQVQSNGDLLVVEQREFDFSGSFSAVWWNYNNLPTGANLSIESVCMAQVDDSGELQNAWVTLSSVPFQLDWREEGGPDKTAYSFDEPENTVYAFFNEEDSRVVFELTYVIEDAVQAYSDVGELYWQFVGSQWQEDSSDISLTVTLPVPSGTTVEAGENVRAWGHGPLDATVQINSDGTVSYSVPHISAGSYAEARILFPTEWLTGISASDENAYFSTARLDTVLDEERTWADHANAQRAVSLGTLLVVVLICLVILAWGIYSFVRYGKELEPSFKEPYWRDVPVKGEHPAVIGRLCRFDKESASDLTATIMHLANEGALLINKGSYQKEGLLGSKIVEDYYLTRVPEVELTLNSEIDRRAMSLLFDTVAQGQSSLWLGTIKLYAEEHPETFNDAVSRWQGIVSAHVNAGEYFESYSSVKRTRMACVAGILIVLCAIVAFLFSNPLVLIPALFTGVVLLVVSRFMDRRTQKGADVYARCEALEKWLTEFSALNERPPLDVKVWGEFMVYALIFGVAEKAMEELRKAIPEAAYGDYSVMGSYSVVPWWLWYSTGFHGADLPDVGSAFESAVSESVSASMSALAGSSSSVGGFGGGFSGGGGGGFGGGGGAR
;
A
#
# COMPACT_ATOMS: atom_id res chain seq x y z
N MET A 1 -35.26 4.06 10.33
CA MET A 1 -34.38 5.25 10.47
C MET A 1 -33.06 4.99 11.23
N ALA A 2 -33.04 4.21 12.29
CA ALA A 2 -31.80 3.90 13.03
C ALA A 2 -30.85 2.93 12.27
N THR A 3 -31.37 2.00 11.51
CA THR A 3 -30.62 0.94 10.86
C THR A 3 -29.77 1.40 9.66
N PHE A 4 -30.22 2.33 8.84
CA PHE A 4 -29.45 2.85 7.71
C PHE A 4 -28.36 3.85 8.14
N ARG A 5 -28.59 4.66 9.16
CA ARG A 5 -27.55 5.50 9.77
C ARG A 5 -26.47 4.65 10.44
N SER A 6 -26.85 3.56 11.14
CA SER A 6 -25.89 2.63 11.74
C SER A 6 -25.07 1.88 10.69
N LEU A 7 -25.66 1.53 9.55
CA LEU A 7 -24.95 0.89 8.42
C LEU A 7 -23.93 1.82 7.76
N ARG A 8 -24.19 3.13 7.67
CA ARG A 8 -23.20 4.10 7.13
C ARG A 8 -22.01 4.28 8.09
N TYR A 9 -22.26 4.43 9.39
CA TYR A 9 -21.20 4.51 10.40
C TYR A 9 -20.42 3.19 10.52
N SER A 10 -21.11 2.05 10.47
CA SER A 10 -20.50 0.72 10.45
C SER A 10 -19.62 0.52 9.21
N ARG A 11 -20.07 0.96 8.02
CA ARG A 11 -19.26 0.92 6.78
C ARG A 11 -18.06 1.85 6.84
N ILE A 12 -18.18 3.04 7.42
CA ILE A 12 -17.04 3.96 7.63
C ILE A 12 -16.01 3.33 8.57
N VAL A 13 -16.45 2.77 9.70
CA VAL A 13 -15.58 2.09 10.67
C VAL A 13 -14.93 0.84 10.03
N PHE A 14 -15.69 0.06 9.26
CA PHE A 14 -15.16 -1.12 8.55
C PHE A 14 -14.14 -0.73 7.47
N VAL A 15 -14.42 0.31 6.68
CA VAL A 15 -13.48 0.82 5.65
C VAL A 15 -12.23 1.40 6.31
N LEU A 16 -12.34 2.10 7.42
CA LEU A 16 -11.19 2.61 8.18
C LEU A 16 -10.35 1.48 8.77
N SER A 17 -10.99 0.42 9.29
CA SER A 17 -10.30 -0.77 9.81
C SER A 17 -9.59 -1.54 8.69
N LEU A 18 -10.25 -1.71 7.54
CA LEU A 18 -9.68 -2.38 6.39
C LEU A 18 -8.51 -1.58 5.79
N LEU A 19 -8.62 -0.26 5.76
CA LEU A 19 -7.56 0.64 5.29
C LEU A 19 -6.37 0.70 6.26
N ALA A 20 -6.61 0.68 7.57
CA ALA A 20 -5.55 0.54 8.56
C ALA A 20 -4.80 -0.80 8.40
N LEU A 21 -5.53 -1.88 8.10
CA LEU A 21 -4.95 -3.19 7.79
C LEU A 21 -4.18 -3.17 6.46
N CYS A 22 -4.71 -2.53 5.41
CA CYS A 22 -4.02 -2.38 4.12
C CYS A 22 -2.76 -1.51 4.22
N VAL A 23 -2.78 -0.45 5.04
CA VAL A 23 -1.59 0.37 5.33
C VAL A 23 -0.55 -0.43 6.10
N ALA A 24 -0.97 -1.23 7.10
CA ALA A 24 -0.08 -2.13 7.82
C ALA A 24 0.54 -3.20 6.90
N ILE A 25 -0.27 -3.80 6.00
CA ILE A 25 0.21 -4.78 4.99
C ILE A 25 1.06 -4.09 3.92
N GLY A 26 0.73 -2.87 3.51
CA GLY A 26 1.49 -2.10 2.52
C GLY A 26 2.86 -1.66 3.04
N VAL A 27 2.98 -1.33 4.32
CA VAL A 27 4.27 -1.03 4.98
C VAL A 27 5.11 -2.30 5.10
N LEU A 28 4.49 -3.46 5.37
CA LEU A 28 5.16 -4.77 5.38
C LEU A 28 5.49 -5.30 3.97
N GLY A 29 4.83 -4.81 2.92
CA GLY A 29 5.00 -5.23 1.52
C GLY A 29 5.90 -4.34 0.67
N MET A 30 6.47 -3.25 1.21
CA MET A 30 7.34 -2.31 0.48
C MET A 30 8.81 -2.73 0.40
N PHE A 31 9.15 -3.95 0.82
CA PHE A 31 10.46 -4.49 0.52
C PHE A 31 10.40 -5.14 -0.87
N PRO A 32 11.13 -4.63 -1.87
CA PRO A 32 11.21 -5.28 -3.16
C PRO A 32 11.89 -6.63 -2.98
N ARG A 33 11.17 -7.72 -3.18
CA ARG A 33 11.78 -9.01 -3.44
C ARG A 33 12.38 -8.93 -4.84
N SER A 34 13.68 -8.71 -4.90
CA SER A 34 14.45 -8.82 -6.14
C SER A 34 14.35 -10.24 -6.65
N ALA A 35 13.82 -10.42 -7.83
CA ALA A 35 13.82 -11.70 -8.52
C ALA A 35 15.23 -11.97 -9.10
N TYR A 36 15.87 -13.06 -8.67
CA TYR A 36 17.01 -13.71 -9.33
C TYR A 36 18.34 -12.96 -9.48
N ALA A 37 18.74 -12.13 -8.54
CA ALA A 37 20.17 -11.85 -8.31
C ALA A 37 20.59 -12.67 -7.08
N LYS A 38 21.80 -13.33 -7.14
CA LYS A 38 22.34 -13.99 -5.96
C LYS A 38 22.51 -12.93 -4.85
N SER A 39 22.16 -13.30 -3.62
CA SER A 39 22.21 -12.43 -2.46
C SER A 39 22.64 -13.23 -1.24
N TYR A 40 23.15 -12.56 -0.23
CA TYR A 40 23.42 -13.17 1.05
C TYR A 40 23.03 -12.21 2.17
N ASP A 41 22.71 -12.79 3.33
CA ASP A 41 22.48 -12.09 4.59
C ASP A 41 23.49 -12.57 5.64
N MET A 42 23.81 -11.74 6.63
CA MET A 42 24.63 -12.11 7.77
C MET A 42 23.79 -12.08 9.05
N PRO A 43 23.05 -13.15 9.34
CA PRO A 43 22.07 -13.19 10.43
C PRO A 43 22.70 -13.18 11.83
N LYS A 44 23.95 -13.60 11.95
CA LYS A 44 24.65 -13.64 13.24
C LYS A 44 26.15 -13.44 13.10
N VAL A 45 26.72 -12.66 14.03
CA VAL A 45 28.16 -12.44 14.16
C VAL A 45 28.57 -12.56 15.63
N THR A 46 29.53 -13.45 15.94
CA THR A 46 30.08 -13.62 17.28
C THR A 46 31.58 -13.38 17.23
N ILE A 47 32.08 -12.48 18.05
CA ILE A 47 33.48 -12.10 18.09
C ILE A 47 34.00 -12.24 19.55
N ASP A 48 34.98 -13.09 19.73
CA ASP A 48 35.72 -13.21 20.98
C ASP A 48 37.13 -12.66 20.77
N ALA A 49 37.48 -11.60 21.48
CA ALA A 49 38.75 -10.90 21.36
C ALA A 49 39.47 -10.95 22.70
N GLN A 50 40.76 -11.27 22.68
CA GLN A 50 41.61 -11.28 23.86
C GLN A 50 42.76 -10.31 23.71
N VAL A 51 42.80 -9.28 24.55
CA VAL A 51 43.95 -8.39 24.68
C VAL A 51 45.09 -9.14 25.39
N GLN A 52 46.21 -9.23 24.71
CA GLN A 52 47.41 -9.84 25.29
C GLN A 52 48.24 -8.82 26.08
N SER A 53 49.10 -9.29 27.00
CA SER A 53 49.92 -8.40 27.83
C SER A 53 50.98 -7.60 27.05
N ASN A 54 51.28 -7.99 25.82
CA ASN A 54 52.16 -7.28 24.89
C ASN A 54 51.40 -6.28 23.96
N GLY A 55 50.09 -6.09 24.16
CA GLY A 55 49.30 -5.17 23.37
C GLY A 55 48.67 -5.76 22.09
N ASP A 56 48.96 -7.01 21.76
CA ASP A 56 48.34 -7.70 20.65
C ASP A 56 46.87 -8.02 20.95
N LEU A 57 46.06 -8.14 19.90
CA LEU A 57 44.68 -8.57 19.99
C LEU A 57 44.48 -9.89 19.25
N LEU A 58 44.28 -10.98 20.00
CA LEU A 58 43.88 -12.26 19.43
C LEU A 58 42.37 -12.25 19.26
N VAL A 59 41.87 -12.51 18.03
CA VAL A 59 40.45 -12.49 17.71
C VAL A 59 40.01 -13.82 17.12
N VAL A 60 38.87 -14.31 17.59
CA VAL A 60 38.11 -15.40 17.00
C VAL A 60 36.78 -14.81 16.55
N GLU A 61 36.59 -14.67 15.24
CA GLU A 61 35.38 -14.13 14.65
C GLU A 61 34.60 -15.25 13.95
N GLN A 62 33.37 -15.47 14.38
CA GLN A 62 32.41 -16.34 13.72
C GLN A 62 31.36 -15.46 13.02
N ARG A 63 31.17 -15.67 11.72
CA ARG A 63 30.20 -14.95 10.91
C ARG A 63 29.38 -15.93 10.08
N GLU A 64 28.06 -15.89 10.29
CA GLU A 64 27.11 -16.69 9.52
C GLU A 64 26.73 -15.96 8.23
N PHE A 65 26.71 -16.70 7.13
CA PHE A 65 26.22 -16.27 5.82
C PHE A 65 25.07 -17.17 5.40
N ASP A 66 23.95 -16.55 5.05
CA ASP A 66 22.78 -17.21 4.49
C ASP A 66 22.75 -16.90 2.99
N PHE A 67 23.21 -17.87 2.19
CA PHE A 67 23.39 -17.71 0.75
C PHE A 67 22.12 -18.07 -0.03
N SER A 68 21.73 -17.19 -0.95
CA SER A 68 20.70 -17.43 -1.95
C SER A 68 21.35 -17.38 -3.33
N GLY A 69 21.43 -18.52 -4.00
CA GLY A 69 22.24 -18.76 -5.21
C GLY A 69 23.62 -19.33 -4.91
N SER A 70 24.47 -19.47 -5.95
CA SER A 70 25.80 -20.10 -5.86
C SER A 70 26.86 -19.08 -5.48
N PHE A 71 27.62 -19.37 -4.43
CA PHE A 71 28.75 -18.58 -3.94
C PHE A 71 30.03 -19.39 -3.90
N SER A 72 31.17 -18.73 -4.18
CA SER A 72 32.47 -19.37 -4.28
C SER A 72 33.56 -18.74 -3.42
N ALA A 73 33.33 -17.56 -2.86
CA ALA A 73 34.27 -16.90 -1.95
C ALA A 73 33.56 -15.94 -0.99
N VAL A 74 34.11 -15.82 0.21
CA VAL A 74 33.90 -14.70 1.13
C VAL A 74 35.24 -14.08 1.46
N TRP A 75 35.25 -12.78 1.81
CA TRP A 75 36.47 -12.09 2.20
C TRP A 75 36.27 -11.14 3.37
N TRP A 76 37.34 -10.99 4.15
CA TRP A 76 37.49 -10.00 5.23
C TRP A 76 38.64 -9.08 4.86
N ASN A 77 38.39 -7.78 4.93
CA ASN A 77 39.35 -6.74 4.58
C ASN A 77 39.65 -5.90 5.82
N TYR A 78 40.93 -5.74 6.15
CA TYR A 78 41.43 -5.02 7.32
C TYR A 78 42.34 -3.83 6.91
N ASN A 79 41.88 -3.03 5.94
CA ASN A 79 42.66 -1.92 5.39
C ASN A 79 42.97 -0.78 6.38
N ASN A 80 42.27 -0.71 7.50
CA ASN A 80 42.41 0.37 8.45
C ASN A 80 42.99 -0.12 9.80
N LEU A 81 44.21 -0.67 9.77
CA LEU A 81 44.93 -1.05 10.95
C LEU A 81 45.64 0.15 11.63
N PRO A 82 45.95 0.09 12.94
CA PRO A 82 46.81 1.08 13.58
C PRO A 82 48.17 1.22 12.87
N THR A 83 48.76 2.41 12.92
CA THR A 83 50.07 2.63 12.30
C THR A 83 51.12 1.73 12.93
N GLY A 84 51.74 0.89 12.10
CA GLY A 84 52.74 -0.07 12.56
C GLY A 84 52.18 -1.44 12.93
N ALA A 85 50.86 -1.60 13.04
CA ALA A 85 50.24 -2.89 13.33
C ALA A 85 50.33 -3.83 12.13
N ASN A 86 50.51 -5.13 12.41
CA ASN A 86 50.49 -6.21 11.42
C ASN A 86 49.33 -7.14 11.70
N LEU A 87 48.83 -7.77 10.64
CA LEU A 87 47.79 -8.80 10.72
C LEU A 87 48.41 -10.18 10.45
N SER A 88 48.20 -11.12 11.35
CA SER A 88 48.56 -12.52 11.11
C SER A 88 47.35 -13.43 11.20
N ILE A 89 47.18 -14.33 10.23
CA ILE A 89 46.07 -15.26 10.16
C ILE A 89 46.50 -16.62 10.72
N GLU A 90 45.86 -17.05 11.80
CA GLU A 90 46.14 -18.31 12.48
C GLU A 90 45.36 -19.47 11.82
N SER A 91 44.06 -19.31 11.62
CA SER A 91 43.22 -20.33 11.00
C SER A 91 41.95 -19.75 10.38
N VAL A 92 41.46 -20.46 9.37
CA VAL A 92 40.14 -20.25 8.77
C VAL A 92 39.41 -21.59 8.75
N CYS A 93 38.23 -21.63 9.37
CA CYS A 93 37.39 -22.82 9.40
C CYS A 93 36.00 -22.49 8.80
N MET A 94 35.29 -23.50 8.33
CA MET A 94 33.91 -23.38 7.91
C MET A 94 33.06 -24.56 8.35
N ALA A 95 31.77 -24.35 8.58
CA ALA A 95 30.80 -25.39 8.83
C ALA A 95 29.42 -24.97 8.27
N GLN A 96 28.60 -25.94 7.93
CA GLN A 96 27.19 -25.67 7.58
C GLN A 96 26.35 -25.59 8.87
N VAL A 97 25.39 -24.71 8.87
CA VAL A 97 24.41 -24.53 9.96
C VAL A 97 22.99 -24.66 9.45
N ASP A 98 22.07 -24.99 10.32
CA ASP A 98 20.64 -25.00 10.02
C ASP A 98 20.01 -23.60 10.21
N ASP A 99 18.68 -23.49 9.97
CA ASP A 99 17.94 -22.23 10.12
C ASP A 99 17.94 -21.70 11.57
N SER A 100 18.28 -22.52 12.56
CA SER A 100 18.43 -22.11 13.97
C SER A 100 19.86 -21.67 14.31
N GLY A 101 20.81 -21.83 13.37
CA GLY A 101 22.24 -21.56 13.58
C GLY A 101 22.98 -22.69 14.29
N GLU A 102 22.38 -23.90 14.39
CA GLU A 102 23.08 -25.07 14.93
C GLU A 102 23.91 -25.78 13.86
N LEU A 103 25.08 -26.25 14.25
CA LEU A 103 26.02 -26.92 13.35
C LEU A 103 25.40 -28.21 12.77
N GLN A 104 25.33 -28.30 11.46
CA GLN A 104 24.92 -29.51 10.74
C GLN A 104 26.05 -30.50 10.49
N ASN A 105 27.29 -30.00 10.44
CA ASN A 105 28.49 -30.83 10.26
C ASN A 105 29.63 -30.37 11.16
N ALA A 106 30.71 -31.14 11.18
CA ALA A 106 31.92 -30.75 11.91
C ALA A 106 32.66 -29.62 11.21
N TRP A 107 33.35 -28.79 11.96
CA TRP A 107 34.21 -27.76 11.42
C TRP A 107 35.28 -28.34 10.47
N VAL A 108 35.43 -27.70 9.33
CA VAL A 108 36.44 -28.02 8.33
C VAL A 108 37.47 -26.89 8.34
N THR A 109 38.69 -27.21 8.73
CA THR A 109 39.80 -26.26 8.67
C THR A 109 40.30 -26.14 7.23
N LEU A 110 40.31 -24.92 6.71
CA LEU A 110 40.76 -24.60 5.36
C LEU A 110 42.28 -24.61 5.29
N SER A 111 42.83 -25.15 4.18
CA SER A 111 44.27 -25.10 3.97
C SER A 111 44.71 -23.78 3.37
N SER A 112 45.80 -23.19 3.85
CA SER A 112 46.39 -21.98 3.26
C SER A 112 46.96 -22.27 1.85
N VAL A 113 46.71 -21.35 0.93
CA VAL A 113 47.32 -21.36 -0.42
C VAL A 113 47.89 -19.98 -0.75
N PRO A 114 48.98 -19.88 -1.53
CA PRO A 114 49.53 -18.60 -1.93
C PRO A 114 48.53 -17.77 -2.72
N PHE A 115 48.43 -16.49 -2.39
CA PHE A 115 47.50 -15.56 -3.04
C PHE A 115 47.90 -15.33 -4.53
N GLN A 116 46.88 -15.19 -5.38
CA GLN A 116 47.01 -14.81 -6.79
C GLN A 116 46.21 -13.53 -7.07
N LEU A 117 46.82 -12.59 -7.77
CA LEU A 117 46.24 -11.23 -7.96
C LEU A 117 44.87 -11.24 -8.63
N ASP A 118 44.63 -12.16 -9.54
CA ASP A 118 43.35 -12.30 -10.26
C ASP A 118 42.19 -12.64 -9.31
N TRP A 119 42.49 -13.22 -8.13
CA TRP A 119 41.46 -13.57 -7.10
C TRP A 119 40.85 -12.36 -6.39
N ARG A 120 41.36 -11.16 -6.63
CA ARG A 120 40.69 -9.93 -6.16
C ARG A 120 39.37 -9.68 -6.87
N GLU A 121 39.29 -10.03 -8.15
CA GLU A 121 38.13 -9.76 -8.98
C GLU A 121 37.27 -11.01 -9.19
N GLU A 122 37.87 -12.14 -9.58
CA GLU A 122 37.14 -13.37 -9.85
C GLU A 122 38.02 -14.61 -9.68
N GLY A 123 37.40 -15.81 -9.69
CA GLY A 123 38.05 -17.08 -9.59
C GLY A 123 38.45 -17.48 -8.17
N GLY A 124 39.35 -18.46 -8.10
CA GLY A 124 39.82 -19.06 -6.84
C GLY A 124 40.57 -20.36 -7.11
N PRO A 125 41.12 -21.05 -6.07
CA PRO A 125 41.74 -22.36 -6.22
C PRO A 125 40.70 -23.44 -6.54
N ASP A 126 41.10 -24.54 -7.16
CA ASP A 126 40.23 -25.68 -7.53
C ASP A 126 39.71 -26.46 -6.29
N LYS A 127 40.06 -26.07 -5.09
CA LYS A 127 39.69 -26.73 -3.82
C LYS A 127 39.31 -25.69 -2.75
N THR A 128 38.51 -26.10 -1.80
CA THR A 128 38.19 -25.32 -0.59
C THR A 128 39.48 -25.00 0.16
N ALA A 129 39.82 -23.73 0.29
CA ALA A 129 41.05 -23.22 0.86
C ALA A 129 40.90 -21.77 1.30
N TYR A 130 41.87 -21.22 2.03
CA TYR A 130 41.95 -19.78 2.25
C TYR A 130 43.26 -19.21 1.69
N SER A 131 43.25 -17.91 1.44
CA SER A 131 44.43 -17.17 0.99
C SER A 131 44.47 -15.80 1.65
N PHE A 132 45.66 -15.30 1.91
CA PHE A 132 45.87 -13.98 2.47
C PHE A 132 46.58 -13.06 1.49
N ASP A 133 45.95 -11.97 1.13
CA ASP A 133 46.49 -10.87 0.33
C ASP A 133 47.16 -9.87 1.30
N GLU A 134 48.42 -10.12 1.64
CA GLU A 134 49.18 -9.35 2.62
C GLU A 134 49.25 -7.85 2.28
N PRO A 135 49.48 -7.41 1.01
CA PRO A 135 49.48 -5.98 0.65
C PRO A 135 48.17 -5.24 0.92
N GLU A 136 47.03 -5.94 0.85
CA GLU A 136 45.67 -5.34 1.04
C GLU A 136 45.05 -5.78 2.38
N ASN A 137 45.81 -6.50 3.24
CA ASN A 137 45.28 -7.07 4.49
C ASN A 137 43.93 -7.75 4.31
N THR A 138 43.76 -8.55 3.24
CA THR A 138 42.48 -9.19 2.90
C THR A 138 42.61 -10.70 2.96
N VAL A 139 41.73 -11.35 3.73
CA VAL A 139 41.60 -12.80 3.81
C VAL A 139 40.47 -13.25 2.93
N TYR A 140 40.71 -14.20 2.04
CA TYR A 140 39.73 -14.86 1.21
C TYR A 140 39.55 -16.31 1.67
N ALA A 141 38.28 -16.71 1.89
CA ALA A 141 37.91 -18.12 2.02
C ALA A 141 37.20 -18.56 0.76
N PHE A 142 37.71 -19.60 0.09
CA PHE A 142 37.18 -20.16 -1.15
C PHE A 142 36.46 -21.47 -0.86
N PHE A 143 35.28 -21.62 -1.41
CA PHE A 143 34.39 -22.77 -1.22
C PHE A 143 33.45 -22.92 -2.44
N ASN A 144 32.47 -23.80 -2.36
CA ASN A 144 31.42 -23.90 -3.37
C ASN A 144 30.13 -24.32 -2.68
N GLU A 145 29.25 -23.36 -2.46
CA GLU A 145 27.97 -23.54 -1.77
C GLU A 145 26.85 -22.90 -2.57
N GLU A 146 25.67 -23.51 -2.53
CA GLU A 146 24.48 -23.05 -3.24
C GLU A 146 23.26 -23.19 -2.30
N ASP A 147 22.49 -22.10 -2.18
CA ASP A 147 21.26 -22.04 -1.38
C ASP A 147 21.46 -22.67 0.02
N SER A 148 22.53 -22.26 0.73
CA SER A 148 22.97 -22.86 1.98
C SER A 148 23.35 -21.82 3.01
N ARG A 149 23.30 -22.22 4.29
CA ARG A 149 23.74 -21.39 5.41
C ARG A 149 25.04 -21.92 5.98
N VAL A 150 26.05 -21.06 6.00
CA VAL A 150 27.42 -21.41 6.35
C VAL A 150 27.96 -20.45 7.40
N VAL A 151 28.64 -20.98 8.43
CA VAL A 151 29.42 -20.19 9.36
C VAL A 151 30.90 -20.33 9.05
N PHE A 152 31.58 -19.19 8.98
CA PHE A 152 33.03 -19.14 8.91
C PHE A 152 33.59 -18.70 10.27
N GLU A 153 34.65 -19.34 10.73
CA GLU A 153 35.44 -18.94 11.88
C GLU A 153 36.84 -18.53 11.42
N LEU A 154 37.16 -17.26 11.66
CA LEU A 154 38.47 -16.69 11.38
C LEU A 154 39.18 -16.38 12.67
N THR A 155 40.36 -17.02 12.90
CA THR A 155 41.24 -16.71 14.01
C THR A 155 42.45 -15.93 13.50
N TYR A 156 42.66 -14.75 14.08
CA TYR A 156 43.74 -13.85 13.68
C TYR A 156 44.28 -13.04 14.84
N VAL A 157 45.49 -12.52 14.68
CA VAL A 157 46.14 -11.61 15.62
C VAL A 157 46.42 -10.28 14.95
N ILE A 158 46.05 -9.21 15.63
CA ILE A 158 46.46 -7.83 15.27
C ILE A 158 47.56 -7.45 16.24
N GLU A 159 48.80 -7.40 15.76
CA GLU A 159 49.96 -6.96 16.51
C GLU A 159 49.84 -5.46 16.84
N ASP A 160 50.27 -5.02 18.02
CA ASP A 160 50.21 -3.61 18.48
C ASP A 160 48.83 -2.98 18.37
N ALA A 161 47.74 -3.75 18.55
CA ALA A 161 46.35 -3.27 18.48
C ALA A 161 46.00 -2.31 19.62
N VAL A 162 46.63 -2.51 20.80
CA VAL A 162 46.45 -1.67 21.99
C VAL A 162 47.56 -0.67 22.10
N GLN A 163 47.21 0.60 22.17
CA GLN A 163 48.16 1.68 22.40
C GLN A 163 48.33 1.97 23.91
N ALA A 164 49.55 1.83 24.41
CA ALA A 164 49.87 2.12 25.79
C ALA A 164 50.28 3.60 25.94
N TYR A 165 49.49 4.36 26.68
CA TYR A 165 49.83 5.74 27.07
C TYR A 165 50.40 5.76 28.48
N SER A 166 50.93 6.93 28.93
CA SER A 166 51.55 7.05 30.24
C SER A 166 50.58 6.79 31.41
N ASP A 167 49.27 6.88 31.18
CA ASP A 167 48.21 6.78 32.19
C ASP A 167 47.17 5.69 31.89
N VAL A 168 46.98 5.28 30.63
CA VAL A 168 46.01 4.25 30.22
C VAL A 168 46.48 3.46 29.01
N GLY A 169 46.07 2.18 28.91
CA GLY A 169 46.03 1.43 27.67
C GLY A 169 44.70 1.68 26.96
N GLU A 170 44.73 1.94 25.66
CA GLU A 170 43.56 2.20 24.82
C GLU A 170 43.45 1.16 23.71
N LEU A 171 42.35 0.39 23.71
CA LEU A 171 41.88 -0.36 22.55
C LEU A 171 40.77 0.45 21.88
N TYR A 172 41.01 0.90 20.65
CA TYR A 172 39.99 1.58 19.86
C TYR A 172 39.79 0.89 18.52
N TRP A 173 38.82 -0.02 18.46
CA TRP A 173 38.68 -1.00 17.41
C TRP A 173 37.26 -0.99 16.81
N GLN A 174 37.21 -0.92 15.46
CA GLN A 174 35.98 -1.04 14.69
C GLN A 174 35.76 -2.54 14.37
N PHE A 175 35.08 -3.26 15.26
CA PHE A 175 34.86 -4.71 15.15
C PHE A 175 33.83 -5.09 14.07
N VAL A 176 32.99 -4.13 13.62
CA VAL A 176 32.26 -4.21 12.36
C VAL A 176 32.61 -2.97 11.57
N GLY A 177 33.33 -3.17 10.48
CA GLY A 177 33.77 -2.05 9.63
C GLY A 177 32.73 -1.59 8.62
N SER A 178 32.87 -0.35 8.17
CA SER A 178 31.95 0.27 7.22
C SER A 178 32.06 -0.23 5.78
N GLN A 179 32.95 -1.18 5.50
CA GLN A 179 33.14 -1.72 4.15
C GLN A 179 32.37 -3.02 3.90
N TRP A 180 31.57 -3.50 4.86
CA TRP A 180 30.66 -4.61 4.64
C TRP A 180 29.57 -4.22 3.63
N GLN A 181 29.34 -5.10 2.63
CA GLN A 181 28.46 -4.83 1.50
C GLN A 181 26.99 -5.10 1.83
N GLU A 182 26.74 -5.97 2.82
CA GLU A 182 25.40 -6.37 3.25
C GLU A 182 25.23 -6.12 4.76
N ASP A 183 23.97 -6.12 5.20
CA ASP A 183 23.59 -5.91 6.59
C ASP A 183 24.08 -7.05 7.48
N SER A 184 24.42 -6.74 8.73
CA SER A 184 24.75 -7.74 9.77
C SER A 184 23.77 -7.64 10.93
N SER A 185 23.31 -8.77 11.45
CA SER A 185 22.38 -8.83 12.57
C SER A 185 22.92 -9.68 13.72
N ASP A 186 22.33 -9.55 14.90
CA ASP A 186 22.67 -10.31 16.11
C ASP A 186 24.20 -10.38 16.35
N ILE A 187 24.82 -9.20 16.46
CA ILE A 187 26.27 -9.07 16.61
C ILE A 187 26.62 -9.02 18.09
N SER A 188 27.51 -9.91 18.52
CA SER A 188 28.08 -9.93 19.86
C SER A 188 29.61 -9.86 19.81
N LEU A 189 30.18 -8.98 20.62
CA LEU A 189 31.64 -8.92 20.85
C LEU A 189 31.92 -9.08 22.35
N THR A 190 32.83 -9.97 22.69
CA THR A 190 33.40 -10.09 24.03
C THR A 190 34.90 -9.79 23.98
N VAL A 191 35.35 -8.77 24.71
CA VAL A 191 36.77 -8.44 24.83
C VAL A 191 37.26 -8.85 26.21
N THR A 192 38.22 -9.75 26.28
CA THR A 192 38.89 -10.17 27.52
C THR A 192 40.15 -9.33 27.73
N LEU A 193 40.22 -8.62 28.86
CA LEU A 193 41.36 -7.77 29.22
C LEU A 193 42.45 -8.56 29.97
N PRO A 194 43.73 -8.15 29.89
CA PRO A 194 44.86 -8.82 30.56
C PRO A 194 44.93 -8.46 32.05
N VAL A 195 43.85 -8.72 32.79
CA VAL A 195 43.74 -8.35 34.21
C VAL A 195 44.74 -9.15 35.05
N PRO A 196 45.64 -8.49 35.81
CA PRO A 196 46.57 -9.20 36.69
C PRO A 196 45.86 -9.97 37.79
N SER A 197 46.41 -11.15 38.17
CA SER A 197 45.83 -12.00 39.21
C SER A 197 45.66 -11.26 40.54
N GLY A 198 44.46 -11.27 41.10
CA GLY A 198 44.11 -10.59 42.34
C GLY A 198 43.69 -9.12 42.19
N THR A 199 43.63 -8.62 40.98
CA THR A 199 43.10 -7.26 40.69
C THR A 199 41.60 -7.33 40.50
N THR A 200 40.88 -6.38 41.11
CA THR A 200 39.43 -6.23 40.93
C THR A 200 39.14 -5.25 39.78
N VAL A 201 38.25 -5.64 38.89
CA VAL A 201 37.74 -4.74 37.82
C VAL A 201 36.61 -3.88 38.39
N GLU A 202 36.79 -2.56 38.30
CA GLU A 202 35.83 -1.55 38.75
C GLU A 202 35.41 -0.68 37.59
N ALA A 203 34.18 -0.93 37.09
CA ALA A 203 33.63 -0.23 35.94
C ALA A 203 33.50 1.30 36.17
N GLY A 204 34.02 2.09 35.25
CA GLY A 204 34.05 3.55 35.34
C GLY A 204 35.22 4.11 36.15
N GLU A 205 35.98 3.25 36.83
CA GLU A 205 37.16 3.62 37.60
C GLU A 205 38.46 3.15 36.93
N ASN A 206 38.81 1.88 37.03
CA ASN A 206 39.99 1.36 36.37
C ASN A 206 39.73 0.79 34.97
N VAL A 207 38.50 0.43 34.63
CA VAL A 207 38.11 0.05 33.28
C VAL A 207 36.94 0.94 32.81
N ARG A 208 37.09 1.53 31.64
CA ARG A 208 36.04 2.31 30.94
C ARG A 208 35.84 1.77 29.55
N ALA A 209 34.59 1.71 29.13
CA ALA A 209 34.24 1.20 27.82
C ALA A 209 33.11 2.03 27.19
N TRP A 210 33.22 2.33 25.90
CA TRP A 210 32.24 3.01 25.09
C TRP A 210 32.06 2.23 23.79
N GLY A 211 30.89 2.38 23.19
CA GLY A 211 30.57 1.86 21.87
C GLY A 211 30.05 2.97 20.95
N HIS A 212 30.54 3.03 19.72
CA HIS A 212 30.05 3.94 18.70
C HIS A 212 29.42 3.14 17.56
N GLY A 213 28.30 3.66 16.99
CA GLY A 213 27.53 2.98 15.96
C GLY A 213 26.03 3.09 16.18
N PRO A 214 25.25 2.00 16.01
CA PRO A 214 23.81 1.99 16.23
C PRO A 214 23.42 2.42 17.65
N LEU A 215 22.40 3.28 17.76
CA LEU A 215 21.99 3.88 19.05
C LEU A 215 21.28 2.91 20.01
N ASP A 216 20.89 1.74 19.54
CA ASP A 216 20.27 0.64 20.28
C ASP A 216 21.28 -0.44 20.74
N ALA A 217 22.56 -0.28 20.37
CA ALA A 217 23.65 -1.10 20.87
C ALA A 217 23.89 -0.87 22.36
N THR A 218 24.41 -1.92 23.04
CA THR A 218 24.73 -1.89 24.48
C THR A 218 26.16 -2.33 24.74
N VAL A 219 26.77 -1.79 25.82
CA VAL A 219 28.08 -2.20 26.33
C VAL A 219 28.00 -2.49 27.82
N GLN A 220 28.66 -3.53 28.27
CA GLN A 220 28.73 -3.94 29.67
C GLN A 220 30.15 -4.33 30.06
N ILE A 221 30.66 -3.76 31.16
CA ILE A 221 31.92 -4.15 31.79
C ILE A 221 31.61 -5.17 32.87
N ASN A 222 32.22 -6.35 32.80
CA ASN A 222 32.00 -7.43 33.73
C ASN A 222 33.12 -7.51 34.77
N SER A 223 32.83 -8.03 35.97
CA SER A 223 33.80 -8.13 37.08
C SER A 223 34.92 -9.18 36.86
N ASP A 224 34.75 -10.04 35.86
CA ASP A 224 35.74 -11.06 35.46
C ASP A 224 36.81 -10.51 34.49
N GLY A 225 36.74 -9.24 34.12
CA GLY A 225 37.68 -8.63 33.19
C GLY A 225 37.23 -8.67 31.72
N THR A 226 36.02 -9.12 31.45
CA THR A 226 35.47 -9.07 30.10
C THR A 226 34.63 -7.80 29.88
N VAL A 227 34.63 -7.29 28.64
CA VAL A 227 33.73 -6.22 28.17
C VAL A 227 32.90 -6.76 27.03
N SER A 228 31.58 -6.76 27.22
CA SER A 228 30.62 -7.32 26.26
C SER A 228 29.89 -6.22 25.52
N TYR A 229 29.79 -6.33 24.19
CA TYR A 229 29.00 -5.48 23.32
C TYR A 229 27.93 -6.32 22.64
N SER A 230 26.74 -5.76 22.54
CA SER A 230 25.63 -6.37 21.78
C SER A 230 25.03 -5.33 20.84
N VAL A 231 24.98 -5.65 19.56
CA VAL A 231 24.45 -4.79 18.49
C VAL A 231 23.39 -5.57 17.74
N PRO A 232 22.10 -5.20 17.84
CA PRO A 232 21.01 -5.95 17.22
C PRO A 232 21.11 -5.98 15.70
N HIS A 233 21.52 -4.86 15.07
CA HIS A 233 21.56 -4.72 13.62
C HIS A 233 22.49 -3.59 13.18
N ILE A 234 23.24 -3.83 12.09
CA ILE A 234 24.08 -2.83 11.41
C ILE A 234 23.76 -2.90 9.91
N SER A 235 23.38 -1.76 9.34
CA SER A 235 23.17 -1.66 7.87
C SER A 235 24.50 -1.63 7.12
N ALA A 236 24.47 -2.12 5.88
CA ALA A 236 25.62 -2.05 4.96
C ALA A 236 26.19 -0.63 4.90
N GLY A 237 27.51 -0.52 4.93
CA GLY A 237 28.20 0.76 4.94
C GLY A 237 28.23 1.49 6.31
N SER A 238 27.61 0.93 7.35
CA SER A 238 27.69 1.42 8.74
C SER A 238 28.75 0.64 9.53
N TYR A 239 29.04 1.08 10.76
CA TYR A 239 30.09 0.49 11.58
C TYR A 239 29.65 0.32 13.04
N ALA A 240 30.38 -0.54 13.77
CA ALA A 240 30.37 -0.59 15.23
C ALA A 240 31.80 -0.60 15.77
N GLU A 241 32.06 0.28 16.73
CA GLU A 241 33.38 0.46 17.37
C GLU A 241 33.30 0.16 18.86
N ALA A 242 34.37 -0.46 19.37
CA ALA A 242 34.63 -0.63 20.77
C ALA A 242 35.81 0.26 21.15
N ARG A 243 35.63 1.07 22.19
CA ARG A 243 36.71 1.83 22.80
C ARG A 243 36.80 1.46 24.25
N ILE A 244 37.94 0.92 24.66
CA ILE A 244 38.16 0.42 26.01
C ILE A 244 39.45 1.03 26.57
N LEU A 245 39.35 1.60 27.77
CA LEU A 245 40.49 2.08 28.54
C LEU A 245 40.67 1.21 29.79
N PHE A 246 41.92 0.87 30.07
CA PHE A 246 42.31 0.12 31.24
C PHE A 246 43.74 0.53 31.69
N PRO A 247 44.22 0.18 32.91
CA PRO A 247 45.53 0.60 33.40
C PRO A 247 46.67 0.13 32.51
N THR A 248 47.59 1.03 32.13
CA THR A 248 48.78 0.71 31.32
C THR A 248 49.64 -0.38 31.93
N GLU A 249 49.70 -0.46 33.26
CA GLU A 249 50.47 -1.48 34.00
C GLU A 249 49.97 -2.92 33.77
N TRP A 250 48.80 -3.13 33.20
CA TRP A 250 48.33 -4.46 32.78
C TRP A 250 49.05 -4.96 31.52
N LEU A 251 49.64 -4.07 30.75
CA LEU A 251 50.39 -4.34 29.52
C LEU A 251 51.88 -4.60 29.85
N THR A 252 52.15 -5.68 30.58
CA THR A 252 53.50 -6.00 31.08
C THR A 252 54.49 -6.39 29.99
N GLY A 253 54.02 -6.69 28.77
CA GLY A 253 54.87 -7.05 27.63
C GLY A 253 55.30 -5.85 26.77
N ILE A 254 54.72 -4.66 27.00
CA ILE A 254 55.08 -3.46 26.23
C ILE A 254 56.24 -2.77 26.92
N SER A 255 57.27 -2.41 26.13
CA SER A 255 58.42 -1.63 26.59
C SER A 255 58.24 -0.14 26.26
N ALA A 256 58.73 0.74 27.17
CA ALA A 256 58.76 2.19 26.89
C ALA A 256 59.67 2.58 25.71
N SER A 257 60.43 1.65 25.17
CA SER A 257 61.24 1.80 23.94
C SER A 257 60.49 1.37 22.67
N ASP A 258 59.28 0.88 22.78
CA ASP A 258 58.45 0.46 21.66
C ASP A 258 57.71 1.68 21.07
N GLU A 259 58.26 2.25 20.02
CA GLU A 259 57.74 3.48 19.39
C GLU A 259 56.37 3.30 18.71
N ASN A 260 55.97 2.05 18.44
CA ASN A 260 54.67 1.76 17.82
C ASN A 260 53.55 1.56 18.83
N ALA A 261 53.84 0.93 19.98
CA ALA A 261 52.86 0.55 20.98
C ALA A 261 52.85 1.46 22.22
N TYR A 262 53.95 2.24 22.53
CA TYR A 262 54.03 3.07 23.72
C TYR A 262 54.15 4.57 23.41
N PHE A 263 53.28 5.38 24.08
CA PHE A 263 53.23 6.84 23.99
C PHE A 263 53.44 7.46 25.38
N SER A 264 54.46 8.33 25.53
CA SER A 264 54.79 8.99 26.79
C SER A 264 53.79 10.10 27.21
N THR A 265 52.74 10.36 26.42
CA THR A 265 51.69 11.37 26.69
C THR A 265 50.56 10.74 27.49
N ALA A 266 49.88 11.54 28.33
CA ALA A 266 48.64 11.15 28.97
C ALA A 266 47.47 11.19 27.98
N ARG A 267 46.53 10.27 28.06
CA ARG A 267 45.44 10.10 27.12
C ARG A 267 44.04 10.14 27.77
N LEU A 268 43.90 9.77 29.03
CA LEU A 268 42.63 9.60 29.73
C LEU A 268 41.73 10.82 29.64
N ASP A 269 42.22 12.01 30.01
CA ASP A 269 41.40 13.21 30.01
C ASP A 269 40.93 13.59 28.58
N THR A 270 41.80 13.38 27.59
CA THR A 270 41.45 13.61 26.18
C THR A 270 40.31 12.70 25.73
N VAL A 271 40.40 11.40 26.04
CA VAL A 271 39.37 10.43 25.72
C VAL A 271 38.04 10.78 26.40
N LEU A 272 38.09 11.15 27.68
CA LEU A 272 36.88 11.53 28.41
C LEU A 272 36.18 12.76 27.79
N ASP A 273 36.94 13.72 27.29
CA ASP A 273 36.37 14.90 26.60
C ASP A 273 35.82 14.55 25.19
N GLU A 274 36.53 13.67 24.48
CA GLU A 274 36.04 13.13 23.21
C GLU A 274 34.71 12.39 23.42
N GLU A 275 34.63 11.48 24.39
CA GLU A 275 33.43 10.68 24.68
C GLU A 275 32.24 11.52 25.17
N ARG A 276 32.51 12.56 26.00
CA ARG A 276 31.46 13.52 26.39
C ARG A 276 30.89 14.24 25.16
N THR A 277 31.76 14.69 24.26
CA THR A 277 31.34 15.36 23.04
C THR A 277 30.48 14.44 22.16
N TRP A 278 30.88 13.18 21.99
CA TRP A 278 30.10 12.18 21.28
C TRP A 278 28.74 11.92 21.95
N ALA A 279 28.72 11.74 23.28
CA ALA A 279 27.47 11.55 24.03
C ALA A 279 26.53 12.75 23.90
N ASP A 280 27.05 13.99 23.95
CA ASP A 280 26.27 15.21 23.78
C ASP A 280 25.68 15.31 22.37
N HIS A 281 26.44 14.96 21.34
CA HIS A 281 25.95 14.91 19.96
C HIS A 281 24.86 13.83 19.78
N ALA A 282 25.08 12.63 20.32
CA ALA A 282 24.09 11.54 20.25
C ALA A 282 22.79 11.91 20.98
N ASN A 283 22.89 12.50 22.17
CA ASN A 283 21.74 12.96 22.95
C ASN A 283 21.00 14.12 22.25
N ALA A 284 21.72 15.04 21.63
CA ALA A 284 21.13 16.11 20.84
C ALA A 284 20.35 15.55 19.62
N GLN A 285 20.91 14.58 18.91
CA GLN A 285 20.23 13.90 17.81
C GLN A 285 18.96 13.19 18.27
N ARG A 286 19.02 12.44 19.39
CA ARG A 286 17.84 11.80 20.00
C ARG A 286 16.76 12.83 20.38
N ALA A 287 17.16 13.94 21.00
CA ALA A 287 16.24 15.02 21.37
C ALA A 287 15.60 15.68 20.16
N VAL A 288 16.33 15.95 19.09
CA VAL A 288 15.81 16.50 17.83
C VAL A 288 14.86 15.51 17.15
N SER A 289 15.21 14.21 17.10
CA SER A 289 14.38 13.17 16.51
C SER A 289 13.05 13.01 17.26
N LEU A 290 13.09 12.94 18.59
CA LEU A 290 11.88 12.88 19.41
C LEU A 290 11.06 14.17 19.32
N GLY A 291 11.72 15.33 19.36
CA GLY A 291 11.07 16.63 19.24
C GLY A 291 10.33 16.79 17.91
N THR A 292 10.95 16.43 16.80
CA THR A 292 10.32 16.45 15.46
C THR A 292 9.12 15.52 15.41
N LEU A 293 9.22 14.30 15.94
CA LEU A 293 8.08 13.37 15.99
C LEU A 293 6.91 13.95 16.79
N LEU A 294 7.16 14.49 17.97
CA LEU A 294 6.11 15.10 18.82
C LEU A 294 5.43 16.31 18.12
N VAL A 295 6.20 17.17 17.46
CA VAL A 295 5.65 18.30 16.69
C VAL A 295 4.78 17.81 15.54
N VAL A 296 5.23 16.82 14.79
CA VAL A 296 4.44 16.26 13.68
C VAL A 296 3.16 15.60 14.19
N VAL A 297 3.21 14.83 15.28
CA VAL A 297 2.01 14.24 15.91
C VAL A 297 1.03 15.33 16.32
N LEU A 298 1.49 16.42 16.94
CA LEU A 298 0.63 17.54 17.32
C LEU A 298 -0.05 18.19 16.10
N ILE A 299 0.71 18.44 15.03
CA ILE A 299 0.18 18.97 13.76
C ILE A 299 -0.88 18.01 13.19
N CYS A 300 -0.61 16.72 13.17
CA CYS A 300 -1.55 15.69 12.71
C CYS A 300 -2.85 15.71 13.52
N LEU A 301 -2.77 15.82 14.85
CA LEU A 301 -3.94 15.92 15.73
C LEU A 301 -4.78 17.18 15.44
N VAL A 302 -4.13 18.33 15.25
CA VAL A 302 -4.83 19.58 14.89
C VAL A 302 -5.53 19.45 13.54
N ILE A 303 -4.86 18.86 12.55
CA ILE A 303 -5.43 18.64 11.21
C ILE A 303 -6.60 17.64 11.27
N LEU A 304 -6.50 16.55 12.05
CA LEU A 304 -7.60 15.61 12.28
C LEU A 304 -8.80 16.30 12.95
N ALA A 305 -8.57 17.10 14.00
CA ALA A 305 -9.64 17.86 14.66
C ALA A 305 -10.33 18.83 13.68
N TRP A 306 -9.56 19.52 12.82
CA TRP A 306 -10.10 20.35 11.75
C TRP A 306 -10.89 19.53 10.73
N GLY A 307 -10.43 18.33 10.36
CA GLY A 307 -11.12 17.42 9.46
C GLY A 307 -12.46 16.96 10.02
N ILE A 308 -12.49 16.55 11.29
CA ILE A 308 -13.73 16.16 12.01
C ILE A 308 -14.70 17.35 12.10
N TYR A 309 -14.21 18.53 12.49
CA TYR A 309 -15.02 19.75 12.54
C TYR A 309 -15.63 20.08 11.16
N SER A 310 -14.81 20.00 10.11
CA SER A 310 -15.25 20.26 8.74
C SER A 310 -16.31 19.28 8.28
N PHE A 311 -16.16 17.99 8.61
CA PHE A 311 -17.16 16.96 8.30
C PHE A 311 -18.48 17.20 9.04
N VAL A 312 -18.43 17.42 10.34
CA VAL A 312 -19.63 17.66 11.16
C VAL A 312 -20.39 18.90 10.69
N ARG A 313 -19.66 19.96 10.30
CA ARG A 313 -20.26 21.25 9.93
C ARG A 313 -20.75 21.28 8.46
N TYR A 314 -20.07 20.60 7.56
CA TYR A 314 -20.28 20.74 6.11
C TYR A 314 -20.56 19.42 5.38
N GLY A 315 -20.22 18.26 5.94
CA GLY A 315 -20.39 16.96 5.33
C GLY A 315 -21.54 16.14 5.89
N LYS A 316 -22.01 16.46 7.12
CA LYS A 316 -23.14 15.73 7.72
C LYS A 316 -24.44 16.09 6.99
N GLU A 317 -25.16 15.06 6.50
CA GLU A 317 -26.48 15.21 5.86
C GLU A 317 -27.46 15.99 6.74
N LEU A 318 -28.28 16.83 6.11
CA LEU A 318 -29.36 17.56 6.75
C LEU A 318 -30.52 16.59 7.10
N GLU A 319 -31.21 16.89 8.17
CA GLU A 319 -32.44 16.14 8.50
C GLU A 319 -33.58 16.58 7.58
N PRO A 320 -34.24 15.64 6.86
CA PRO A 320 -35.34 16.00 5.99
C PRO A 320 -36.54 16.53 6.79
N SER A 321 -37.22 17.50 6.24
CA SER A 321 -38.51 18.01 6.77
C SER A 321 -39.61 16.99 6.55
N PHE A 322 -39.54 16.22 5.46
CA PHE A 322 -40.47 15.14 5.15
C PHE A 322 -40.22 13.93 6.09
N LYS A 323 -41.29 13.48 6.80
CA LYS A 323 -41.20 12.41 7.82
C LYS A 323 -42.27 11.33 7.66
N GLU A 324 -43.09 11.40 6.60
CA GLU A 324 -44.11 10.39 6.33
C GLU A 324 -43.45 9.03 6.00
N PRO A 325 -44.02 7.91 6.46
CA PRO A 325 -43.44 6.59 6.24
C PRO A 325 -43.55 6.11 4.79
N TYR A 326 -44.53 6.65 4.04
CA TYR A 326 -44.81 6.31 2.65
C TYR A 326 -45.03 7.55 1.81
N TRP A 327 -44.56 7.51 0.56
CA TRP A 327 -44.88 8.47 -0.48
C TRP A 327 -45.57 7.74 -1.64
N ARG A 328 -46.71 8.27 -2.12
CA ARG A 328 -47.56 7.60 -3.10
C ARG A 328 -47.72 8.42 -4.39
N ASP A 329 -46.68 9.11 -4.76
CA ASP A 329 -46.60 9.90 -5.99
C ASP A 329 -45.14 9.91 -6.48
N VAL A 330 -44.83 10.44 -7.65
CA VAL A 330 -43.45 10.68 -8.09
C VAL A 330 -42.75 11.63 -7.10
N PRO A 331 -41.45 11.45 -6.85
CA PRO A 331 -40.74 12.26 -5.84
C PRO A 331 -40.79 13.76 -6.10
N VAL A 332 -40.70 14.15 -7.39
CA VAL A 332 -40.83 15.52 -7.88
C VAL A 332 -41.57 15.50 -9.21
N LYS A 333 -42.72 16.21 -9.28
CA LYS A 333 -43.48 16.30 -10.51
C LYS A 333 -42.74 17.06 -11.60
N GLY A 334 -42.65 16.47 -12.77
CA GLY A 334 -41.98 17.07 -13.96
C GLY A 334 -40.45 16.99 -13.93
N GLU A 335 -39.86 16.39 -12.91
CA GLU A 335 -38.42 16.11 -12.90
C GLU A 335 -38.11 14.78 -13.59
N HIS A 336 -37.04 14.74 -14.37
CA HIS A 336 -36.69 13.55 -15.13
C HIS A 336 -36.20 12.41 -14.20
N PRO A 337 -36.59 11.13 -14.41
CA PRO A 337 -36.22 10.02 -13.56
C PRO A 337 -34.70 9.85 -13.38
N ALA A 338 -33.90 10.04 -14.43
CA ALA A 338 -32.43 9.96 -14.33
C ALA A 338 -31.83 11.02 -13.38
N VAL A 339 -32.44 12.23 -13.30
CA VAL A 339 -32.01 13.27 -12.34
C VAL A 339 -32.28 12.83 -10.91
N ILE A 340 -33.42 12.20 -10.65
CA ILE A 340 -33.77 11.66 -9.35
C ILE A 340 -32.83 10.49 -8.98
N GLY A 341 -32.49 9.63 -9.95
CA GLY A 341 -31.51 8.55 -9.76
C GLY A 341 -30.14 9.08 -9.33
N ARG A 342 -29.66 10.13 -9.99
CA ARG A 342 -28.42 10.84 -9.63
C ARG A 342 -28.50 11.47 -8.24
N LEU A 343 -29.63 12.11 -7.90
CA LEU A 343 -29.85 12.64 -6.56
C LEU A 343 -29.69 11.55 -5.48
N CYS A 344 -30.28 10.37 -5.71
CA CYS A 344 -30.19 9.25 -4.77
C CYS A 344 -28.76 8.75 -4.56
N ARG A 345 -27.92 8.84 -5.59
CA ARG A 345 -26.53 8.34 -5.59
C ARG A 345 -25.44 9.41 -5.44
N PHE A 346 -25.79 10.63 -5.01
CA PHE A 346 -24.83 11.76 -4.90
C PHE A 346 -24.16 12.10 -6.24
N ASP A 347 -24.96 12.28 -7.28
CA ASP A 347 -24.55 12.55 -8.66
C ASP A 347 -23.56 11.53 -9.26
N LYS A 348 -23.55 10.31 -8.71
CA LYS A 348 -22.77 9.21 -9.28
C LYS A 348 -23.51 8.59 -10.44
N GLU A 349 -22.77 8.38 -11.52
CA GLU A 349 -23.23 7.73 -12.73
C GLU A 349 -23.58 6.26 -12.50
N SER A 350 -24.63 5.80 -13.17
CA SER A 350 -25.07 4.41 -13.16
C SER A 350 -25.68 4.02 -14.50
N ALA A 351 -25.51 2.76 -14.90
CA ALA A 351 -26.20 2.20 -16.06
C ALA A 351 -27.72 2.29 -15.92
N SER A 352 -28.23 2.18 -14.68
CA SER A 352 -29.67 2.31 -14.38
C SER A 352 -30.26 3.69 -14.75
N ASP A 353 -29.45 4.75 -14.87
CA ASP A 353 -29.95 6.07 -15.33
C ASP A 353 -30.41 6.02 -16.79
N LEU A 354 -29.61 5.39 -17.67
CA LEU A 354 -29.96 5.25 -19.09
C LEU A 354 -31.07 4.20 -19.27
N THR A 355 -31.03 3.11 -18.54
CA THR A 355 -32.09 2.09 -18.53
C THR A 355 -33.44 2.71 -18.12
N ALA A 356 -33.47 3.48 -17.04
CA ALA A 356 -34.66 4.18 -16.58
C ALA A 356 -35.15 5.21 -17.62
N THR A 357 -34.22 5.90 -18.32
CA THR A 357 -34.56 6.82 -19.40
C THR A 357 -35.21 6.08 -20.60
N ILE A 358 -34.67 4.92 -20.97
CA ILE A 358 -35.26 4.08 -22.04
C ILE A 358 -36.68 3.63 -21.65
N MET A 359 -36.88 3.20 -20.40
CA MET A 359 -38.20 2.80 -19.92
C MET A 359 -39.15 3.98 -19.78
N HIS A 360 -38.66 5.16 -19.41
CA HIS A 360 -39.44 6.41 -19.43
C HIS A 360 -39.89 6.76 -20.85
N LEU A 361 -39.00 6.70 -21.84
CA LEU A 361 -39.32 6.92 -23.25
C LEU A 361 -40.36 5.91 -23.79
N ALA A 362 -40.28 4.66 -23.34
CA ALA A 362 -41.30 3.65 -23.67
C ALA A 362 -42.65 3.97 -23.02
N ASN A 363 -42.66 4.49 -21.79
CA ASN A 363 -43.90 4.92 -21.11
C ASN A 363 -44.55 6.14 -21.73
N GLU A 364 -43.73 7.08 -22.26
CA GLU A 364 -44.20 8.22 -23.03
C GLU A 364 -44.64 7.85 -24.49
N GLY A 365 -44.36 6.62 -24.94
CA GLY A 365 -44.70 6.12 -26.26
C GLY A 365 -43.77 6.56 -27.39
N ALA A 366 -42.65 7.23 -27.06
CA ALA A 366 -41.63 7.62 -28.06
C ALA A 366 -40.79 6.43 -28.53
N LEU A 367 -40.83 5.33 -27.77
CA LEU A 367 -40.08 4.12 -28.00
C LEU A 367 -40.95 2.89 -27.75
N LEU A 368 -40.95 1.94 -28.69
CA LEU A 368 -41.60 0.65 -28.53
C LEU A 368 -40.55 -0.43 -28.23
N ILE A 369 -40.78 -1.22 -27.18
CA ILE A 369 -39.99 -2.38 -26.83
C ILE A 369 -40.73 -3.63 -27.30
N ASN A 370 -40.06 -4.46 -28.09
CA ASN A 370 -40.63 -5.71 -28.59
C ASN A 370 -39.66 -6.86 -28.39
N LYS A 371 -40.18 -8.09 -28.30
CA LYS A 371 -39.40 -9.32 -28.27
C LYS A 371 -39.35 -9.91 -29.67
N GLY A 372 -38.19 -10.44 -30.07
CA GLY A 372 -38.00 -11.10 -31.33
C GLY A 372 -36.80 -12.04 -31.33
N SER A 373 -36.53 -12.63 -32.48
CA SER A 373 -35.35 -13.46 -32.66
C SER A 373 -34.62 -13.08 -33.93
N TYR A 374 -33.30 -13.11 -33.90
CA TYR A 374 -32.44 -12.90 -35.05
C TYR A 374 -31.37 -13.96 -35.16
N GLN A 375 -30.83 -14.11 -36.36
CA GLN A 375 -29.80 -15.09 -36.64
C GLN A 375 -28.43 -14.45 -36.47
N LYS A 376 -27.66 -14.93 -35.47
CA LYS A 376 -26.28 -14.48 -35.20
C LYS A 376 -25.31 -15.45 -35.87
N GLU A 377 -24.50 -14.94 -36.77
CA GLU A 377 -23.40 -15.72 -37.37
C GLU A 377 -22.25 -15.86 -36.39
N GLY A 378 -21.75 -17.07 -36.20
CA GLY A 378 -20.59 -17.39 -35.34
C GLY A 378 -19.61 -18.30 -36.08
N LEU A 379 -18.40 -18.48 -35.55
CA LEU A 379 -17.30 -19.30 -36.12
C LEU A 379 -17.70 -20.77 -36.41
N LEU A 380 -18.77 -21.29 -35.78
CA LEU A 380 -19.23 -22.68 -35.90
C LEU A 380 -20.63 -22.81 -36.52
N GLY A 381 -21.13 -21.76 -37.19
CA GLY A 381 -22.47 -21.70 -37.80
C GLY A 381 -23.39 -20.64 -37.19
N SER A 382 -24.58 -20.48 -37.76
CA SER A 382 -25.55 -19.50 -37.31
C SER A 382 -26.39 -20.05 -36.14
N LYS A 383 -26.58 -19.22 -35.10
CA LYS A 383 -27.46 -19.51 -33.95
C LYS A 383 -28.61 -18.51 -33.94
N ILE A 384 -29.83 -19.00 -33.70
CA ILE A 384 -30.99 -18.14 -33.44
C ILE A 384 -30.85 -17.62 -32.02
N VAL A 385 -30.86 -16.29 -31.83
CA VAL A 385 -30.81 -15.59 -30.56
C VAL A 385 -32.12 -14.87 -30.35
N GLU A 386 -32.79 -15.13 -29.24
CA GLU A 386 -33.94 -14.31 -28.80
C GLU A 386 -33.38 -13.07 -28.10
N ASP A 387 -33.96 -11.90 -28.43
CA ASP A 387 -33.50 -10.62 -27.88
C ASP A 387 -34.64 -9.60 -27.91
N TYR A 388 -34.47 -8.52 -27.18
CA TYR A 388 -35.36 -7.36 -27.27
C TYR A 388 -34.88 -6.40 -28.37
N TYR A 389 -35.84 -5.78 -29.05
CA TYR A 389 -35.54 -4.70 -29.98
C TYR A 389 -36.40 -3.48 -29.72
N LEU A 390 -35.76 -2.34 -29.90
CA LEU A 390 -36.32 -1.01 -29.73
C LEU A 390 -36.76 -0.48 -31.10
N THR A 391 -37.90 0.15 -31.16
CA THR A 391 -38.37 0.84 -32.37
C THR A 391 -38.75 2.27 -32.00
N ARG A 392 -38.17 3.26 -32.69
CA ARG A 392 -38.52 4.68 -32.50
C ARG A 392 -39.88 5.01 -33.09
N VAL A 393 -40.63 5.92 -32.47
CA VAL A 393 -41.91 6.46 -32.93
C VAL A 393 -41.69 7.94 -33.25
N PRO A 394 -41.45 8.30 -34.53
CA PRO A 394 -41.03 9.66 -34.90
C PRO A 394 -42.07 10.76 -34.56
N GLU A 395 -43.35 10.44 -34.62
CA GLU A 395 -44.41 11.41 -34.31
C GLU A 395 -44.41 11.82 -32.85
N VAL A 396 -44.14 10.90 -31.95
CA VAL A 396 -44.06 11.14 -30.51
C VAL A 396 -42.68 11.72 -30.12
N GLU A 397 -41.62 11.26 -30.76
CA GLU A 397 -40.26 11.79 -30.54
C GLU A 397 -40.18 13.30 -30.78
N LEU A 398 -40.86 13.81 -31.79
CA LEU A 398 -40.94 15.25 -32.10
C LEU A 398 -41.60 16.07 -30.98
N THR A 399 -42.38 15.45 -30.12
CA THR A 399 -43.07 16.11 -28.99
C THR A 399 -42.27 16.07 -27.68
N LEU A 400 -41.11 15.39 -27.64
CA LEU A 400 -40.28 15.29 -26.44
C LEU A 400 -39.70 16.65 -26.04
N ASN A 401 -40.08 17.12 -24.87
CA ASN A 401 -39.61 18.40 -24.33
C ASN A 401 -38.26 18.27 -23.58
N SER A 402 -37.96 17.10 -23.03
CA SER A 402 -36.72 16.85 -22.26
C SER A 402 -35.51 16.74 -23.19
N GLU A 403 -34.45 17.46 -22.87
CA GLU A 403 -33.17 17.33 -23.58
C GLU A 403 -32.50 15.98 -23.26
N ILE A 404 -32.71 15.45 -22.05
CA ILE A 404 -32.22 14.14 -21.64
C ILE A 404 -32.79 13.06 -22.55
N ASP A 405 -34.10 13.10 -22.78
CA ASP A 405 -34.81 12.16 -23.67
C ASP A 405 -34.34 12.24 -25.12
N ARG A 406 -34.26 13.44 -25.66
CA ARG A 406 -33.79 13.65 -27.05
C ARG A 406 -32.39 13.13 -27.26
N ARG A 407 -31.50 13.31 -26.27
CA ARG A 407 -30.12 12.81 -26.35
C ARG A 407 -30.03 11.31 -26.18
N ALA A 408 -30.86 10.70 -25.35
CA ALA A 408 -30.96 9.26 -25.26
C ALA A 408 -31.44 8.63 -26.57
N MET A 409 -32.45 9.23 -27.22
CA MET A 409 -32.92 8.82 -28.56
C MET A 409 -31.80 8.95 -29.61
N SER A 410 -31.06 10.06 -29.61
CA SER A 410 -29.93 10.26 -30.53
C SER A 410 -28.77 9.28 -30.26
N LEU A 411 -28.47 8.97 -29.02
CA LEU A 411 -27.48 7.95 -28.67
C LEU A 411 -27.89 6.58 -29.22
N LEU A 412 -29.15 6.17 -29.01
CA LEU A 412 -29.65 4.86 -29.43
C LEU A 412 -29.78 4.74 -30.94
N PHE A 413 -30.43 5.70 -31.58
CA PHE A 413 -30.84 5.56 -33.00
C PHE A 413 -29.92 6.27 -33.98
N ASP A 414 -29.36 7.44 -33.65
CA ASP A 414 -28.45 8.13 -34.55
C ASP A 414 -27.03 7.61 -34.44
N THR A 415 -26.56 7.29 -33.21
CA THR A 415 -25.20 6.80 -32.99
C THR A 415 -25.13 5.27 -33.12
N VAL A 416 -25.80 4.52 -32.25
CA VAL A 416 -25.67 3.05 -32.21
C VAL A 416 -26.35 2.38 -33.40
N ALA A 417 -27.60 2.74 -33.70
CA ALA A 417 -28.34 2.18 -34.84
C ALA A 417 -28.00 2.83 -36.17
N GLN A 418 -27.09 3.82 -36.20
CA GLN A 418 -26.63 4.52 -37.41
C GLN A 418 -27.80 5.06 -38.29
N GLY A 419 -28.82 5.62 -37.64
CA GLY A 419 -29.99 6.22 -38.31
C GLY A 419 -31.12 5.24 -38.63
N GLN A 420 -31.02 3.96 -38.26
CA GLN A 420 -32.11 3.00 -38.44
C GLN A 420 -33.27 3.30 -37.47
N SER A 421 -34.49 2.90 -37.85
CA SER A 421 -35.67 3.07 -37.00
C SER A 421 -35.85 2.02 -35.92
N SER A 422 -35.04 0.95 -35.93
CA SER A 422 -35.07 -0.12 -34.95
C SER A 422 -33.65 -0.56 -34.56
N LEU A 423 -33.50 -1.06 -33.34
CA LEU A 423 -32.23 -1.42 -32.71
C LEU A 423 -32.41 -2.67 -31.86
N TRP A 424 -31.63 -3.72 -32.10
CA TRP A 424 -31.54 -4.86 -31.20
C TRP A 424 -30.70 -4.52 -29.98
N LEU A 425 -31.07 -5.00 -28.80
CA LEU A 425 -30.37 -4.71 -27.53
C LEU A 425 -28.94 -5.19 -27.57
N GLY A 426 -28.71 -6.41 -28.07
CA GLY A 426 -27.35 -6.97 -28.20
C GLY A 426 -26.44 -6.18 -29.17
N THR A 427 -26.99 -5.37 -30.06
CA THR A 427 -26.23 -4.53 -30.99
C THR A 427 -25.53 -3.38 -30.27
N ILE A 428 -26.07 -2.92 -29.14
CA ILE A 428 -25.45 -1.81 -28.35
C ILE A 428 -24.06 -2.23 -27.90
N LYS A 429 -23.89 -3.45 -27.37
CA LYS A 429 -22.61 -3.98 -26.93
C LYS A 429 -21.63 -4.14 -28.10
N LEU A 430 -22.07 -4.72 -29.20
CA LEU A 430 -21.24 -4.89 -30.39
C LEU A 430 -20.72 -3.55 -30.92
N TYR A 431 -21.60 -2.55 -31.00
CA TYR A 431 -21.23 -1.20 -31.42
C TYR A 431 -20.20 -0.56 -30.45
N ALA A 432 -20.40 -0.77 -29.13
CA ALA A 432 -19.46 -0.25 -28.13
C ALA A 432 -18.07 -0.90 -28.19
N GLU A 433 -17.99 -2.18 -28.58
CA GLU A 433 -16.74 -2.89 -28.82
C GLU A 433 -16.03 -2.44 -30.11
N GLU A 434 -16.79 -2.23 -31.19
CA GLU A 434 -16.26 -1.82 -32.49
C GLU A 434 -15.93 -0.32 -32.57
N HIS A 435 -16.68 0.53 -31.85
CA HIS A 435 -16.54 2.00 -31.88
C HIS A 435 -16.45 2.61 -30.47
N PRO A 436 -15.44 2.22 -29.64
CA PRO A 436 -15.41 2.57 -28.22
C PRO A 436 -15.32 4.07 -27.95
N GLU A 437 -14.56 4.83 -28.74
CA GLU A 437 -14.43 6.28 -28.57
C GLU A 437 -15.77 6.99 -28.86
N THR A 438 -16.40 6.67 -29.99
CA THR A 438 -17.65 7.29 -30.39
C THR A 438 -18.79 6.99 -29.42
N PHE A 439 -18.84 5.73 -28.92
CA PHE A 439 -19.82 5.31 -27.93
C PHE A 439 -19.63 6.03 -26.59
N ASN A 440 -18.40 6.05 -26.07
CA ASN A 440 -18.09 6.75 -24.82
C ASN A 440 -18.36 8.25 -24.91
N ASP A 441 -18.03 8.89 -26.01
CA ASP A 441 -18.35 10.31 -26.25
C ASP A 441 -19.85 10.58 -26.24
N ALA A 442 -20.65 9.70 -26.85
CA ALA A 442 -22.10 9.85 -26.88
C ALA A 442 -22.71 9.65 -25.49
N VAL A 443 -22.26 8.61 -24.75
CA VAL A 443 -22.68 8.34 -23.36
C VAL A 443 -22.29 9.50 -22.45
N SER A 444 -21.03 9.95 -22.52
CA SER A 444 -20.51 11.05 -21.69
C SER A 444 -21.25 12.37 -21.94
N ARG A 445 -21.59 12.66 -23.19
CA ARG A 445 -22.43 13.83 -23.53
C ARG A 445 -23.82 13.73 -22.91
N TRP A 446 -24.46 12.56 -22.99
CA TRP A 446 -25.77 12.34 -22.38
C TRP A 446 -25.67 12.48 -20.83
N GLN A 447 -24.68 11.85 -20.22
CA GLN A 447 -24.41 11.94 -18.78
C GLN A 447 -24.15 13.39 -18.32
N GLY A 448 -23.43 14.17 -19.13
CA GLY A 448 -23.18 15.59 -18.88
C GLY A 448 -24.46 16.43 -18.84
N ILE A 449 -25.43 16.11 -19.70
CA ILE A 449 -26.76 16.79 -19.70
C ILE A 449 -27.53 16.41 -18.42
N VAL A 450 -27.53 15.13 -18.03
CA VAL A 450 -28.18 14.71 -16.78
C VAL A 450 -27.57 15.44 -15.58
N SER A 451 -26.24 15.51 -15.51
CA SER A 451 -25.54 16.24 -14.45
C SER A 451 -25.83 17.75 -14.46
N ALA A 452 -25.96 18.36 -15.64
CA ALA A 452 -26.36 19.76 -15.77
C ALA A 452 -27.76 20.02 -15.18
N HIS A 453 -28.71 19.12 -15.42
CA HIS A 453 -30.07 19.21 -14.83
C HIS A 453 -30.04 18.96 -13.31
N VAL A 454 -29.23 18.03 -12.82
CA VAL A 454 -29.01 17.82 -11.38
C VAL A 454 -28.51 19.10 -10.72
N ASN A 455 -27.53 19.77 -11.34
CA ASN A 455 -26.97 21.02 -10.81
C ASN A 455 -28.01 22.16 -10.89
N ALA A 456 -28.79 22.26 -11.96
CA ALA A 456 -29.86 23.25 -12.08
C ALA A 456 -30.99 23.03 -11.05
N GLY A 457 -31.18 21.79 -10.60
CA GLY A 457 -32.12 21.43 -9.56
C GLY A 457 -31.73 21.90 -8.16
N GLU A 458 -30.47 22.34 -7.96
CA GLU A 458 -29.92 22.79 -6.67
C GLU A 458 -30.08 21.74 -5.56
N TYR A 459 -29.91 20.45 -5.91
CA TYR A 459 -30.07 19.35 -4.96
C TYR A 459 -28.85 19.13 -4.07
N PHE A 460 -27.65 19.60 -4.46
CA PHE A 460 -26.40 19.47 -3.73
C PHE A 460 -25.82 20.81 -3.34
N GLU A 461 -25.19 20.87 -2.18
CA GLU A 461 -24.49 22.07 -1.75
C GLU A 461 -23.15 22.21 -2.47
N SER A 462 -22.99 23.20 -3.33
CA SER A 462 -21.74 23.50 -4.03
C SER A 462 -20.55 23.73 -3.08
N TYR A 463 -20.84 24.21 -1.87
CA TYR A 463 -19.83 24.46 -0.85
C TYR A 463 -19.23 23.17 -0.29
N SER A 464 -19.97 22.06 -0.24
CA SER A 464 -19.47 20.76 0.25
C SER A 464 -18.41 20.18 -0.68
N SER A 465 -18.57 20.31 -1.99
CA SER A 465 -17.60 19.84 -2.99
C SER A 465 -16.26 20.61 -2.90
N VAL A 466 -16.30 21.92 -2.68
CA VAL A 466 -15.11 22.74 -2.45
C VAL A 466 -14.37 22.30 -1.18
N LYS A 467 -15.11 22.00 -0.11
CA LYS A 467 -14.51 21.51 1.15
C LYS A 467 -13.92 20.12 0.99
N ARG A 468 -14.56 19.23 0.21
CA ARG A 468 -14.02 17.92 -0.16
C ARG A 468 -12.65 18.06 -0.81
N THR A 469 -12.56 18.90 -1.86
CA THR A 469 -11.29 19.12 -2.59
C THR A 469 -10.22 19.70 -1.68
N ARG A 470 -10.56 20.70 -0.85
CA ARG A 470 -9.62 21.29 0.12
C ARG A 470 -9.09 20.25 1.10
N MET A 471 -9.95 19.38 1.62
CA MET A 471 -9.54 18.33 2.55
C MET A 471 -8.60 17.33 1.90
N ALA A 472 -8.86 16.92 0.65
CA ALA A 472 -7.96 16.05 -0.11
C ALA A 472 -6.61 16.73 -0.41
N CYS A 473 -6.60 18.02 -0.76
CA CYS A 473 -5.36 18.78 -0.95
C CYS A 473 -4.53 18.88 0.34
N VAL A 474 -5.17 19.16 1.48
CA VAL A 474 -4.48 19.23 2.79
C VAL A 474 -3.85 17.87 3.13
N ALA A 475 -4.55 16.76 2.87
CA ALA A 475 -4.00 15.42 3.06
C ALA A 475 -2.74 15.17 2.21
N GLY A 476 -2.78 15.52 0.92
CA GLY A 476 -1.63 15.39 0.03
C GLY A 476 -0.44 16.27 0.45
N ILE A 477 -0.69 17.53 0.76
CA ILE A 477 0.34 18.48 1.23
C ILE A 477 0.99 17.98 2.54
N LEU A 478 0.18 17.47 3.49
CA LEU A 478 0.69 16.94 4.76
C LEU A 478 1.68 15.79 4.51
N ILE A 479 1.33 14.82 3.66
CA ILE A 479 2.19 13.68 3.36
C ILE A 479 3.52 14.14 2.73
N VAL A 480 3.45 15.04 1.74
CA VAL A 480 4.65 15.55 1.06
C VAL A 480 5.56 16.32 2.03
N LEU A 481 5.00 17.21 2.86
CA LEU A 481 5.78 17.97 3.84
C LEU A 481 6.43 17.04 4.88
N CYS A 482 5.70 16.03 5.37
CA CYS A 482 6.27 15.07 6.32
C CYS A 482 7.33 14.18 5.66
N ALA A 483 7.23 13.84 4.38
CA ALA A 483 8.28 13.16 3.64
C ALA A 483 9.57 14.00 3.56
N ILE A 484 9.44 15.30 3.31
CA ILE A 484 10.57 16.24 3.33
C ILE A 484 11.20 16.31 4.74
N VAL A 485 10.37 16.39 5.79
CA VAL A 485 10.85 16.40 7.19
C VAL A 485 11.56 15.10 7.54
N ALA A 486 10.99 13.95 7.14
CA ALA A 486 11.60 12.65 7.35
C ALA A 486 12.99 12.54 6.70
N PHE A 487 13.13 13.07 5.49
CA PHE A 487 14.41 13.12 4.78
C PHE A 487 15.42 14.08 5.46
N LEU A 488 15.02 15.32 5.77
CA LEU A 488 15.92 16.34 6.34
C LEU A 488 16.44 15.96 7.74
N PHE A 489 15.64 15.26 8.53
CA PHE A 489 16.00 14.87 9.91
C PHE A 489 16.35 13.39 10.04
N SER A 490 16.46 12.66 8.92
CA SER A 490 16.74 11.22 8.88
C SER A 490 15.85 10.41 9.84
N ASN A 491 14.57 10.81 9.97
CA ASN A 491 13.62 10.24 10.91
C ASN A 491 12.38 9.70 10.17
N PRO A 492 12.40 8.45 9.67
CA PRO A 492 11.27 7.89 8.92
C PRO A 492 10.01 7.69 9.77
N LEU A 493 10.11 7.64 11.11
CA LEU A 493 8.98 7.45 12.01
C LEU A 493 7.94 8.56 11.91
N VAL A 494 8.31 9.77 11.47
CA VAL A 494 7.37 10.88 11.26
C VAL A 494 6.37 10.62 10.12
N LEU A 495 6.65 9.68 9.22
CA LEU A 495 5.74 9.30 8.14
C LEU A 495 4.51 8.54 8.65
N ILE A 496 4.63 7.78 9.73
CA ILE A 496 3.53 6.96 10.27
C ILE A 496 2.31 7.81 10.64
N PRO A 497 2.40 8.83 11.53
CA PRO A 497 1.25 9.66 11.87
C PRO A 497 0.76 10.50 10.67
N ALA A 498 1.65 10.90 9.76
CA ALA A 498 1.28 11.66 8.58
C ALA A 498 0.47 10.84 7.57
N LEU A 499 0.90 9.62 7.27
CA LEU A 499 0.17 8.69 6.40
C LEU A 499 -1.19 8.33 6.99
N PHE A 500 -1.24 7.99 8.29
CA PHE A 500 -2.50 7.71 8.98
C PHE A 500 -3.48 8.88 8.86
N THR A 501 -3.02 10.10 9.19
CA THR A 501 -3.85 11.32 9.11
C THR A 501 -4.29 11.60 7.68
N GLY A 502 -3.38 11.50 6.71
CA GLY A 502 -3.67 11.71 5.29
C GLY A 502 -4.73 10.75 4.76
N VAL A 503 -4.60 9.46 5.08
CA VAL A 503 -5.58 8.44 4.69
C VAL A 503 -6.94 8.70 5.32
N VAL A 504 -7.00 9.00 6.62
CA VAL A 504 -8.27 9.34 7.30
C VAL A 504 -8.95 10.53 6.63
N LEU A 505 -8.21 11.60 6.31
CA LEU A 505 -8.76 12.78 5.63
C LEU A 505 -9.25 12.45 4.23
N LEU A 506 -8.53 11.64 3.45
CA LEU A 506 -8.95 11.20 2.12
C LEU A 506 -10.23 10.38 2.17
N VAL A 507 -10.35 9.47 3.13
CA VAL A 507 -11.57 8.69 3.33
C VAL A 507 -12.73 9.60 3.74
N VAL A 508 -12.54 10.47 4.73
CA VAL A 508 -13.57 11.41 5.19
C VAL A 508 -13.99 12.35 4.07
N SER A 509 -13.05 12.79 3.21
CA SER A 509 -13.37 13.66 2.07
C SER A 509 -14.37 13.02 1.10
N ARG A 510 -14.39 11.70 0.96
CA ARG A 510 -15.34 10.97 0.10
C ARG A 510 -16.79 11.04 0.59
N PHE A 511 -16.99 11.37 1.88
CA PHE A 511 -18.31 11.49 2.51
C PHE A 511 -18.72 12.95 2.74
N MET A 512 -17.98 13.92 2.19
CA MET A 512 -18.24 15.36 2.37
C MET A 512 -19.40 15.88 1.53
N ASP A 513 -19.75 15.18 0.44
CA ASP A 513 -20.86 15.62 -0.41
C ASP A 513 -22.17 15.57 0.37
N ARG A 514 -22.91 16.69 0.38
CA ARG A 514 -24.12 16.87 1.14
C ARG A 514 -25.24 17.40 0.27
N ARG A 515 -26.44 16.85 0.45
CA ARG A 515 -27.66 17.39 -0.18
C ARG A 515 -28.08 18.70 0.48
N THR A 516 -28.67 19.61 -0.30
CA THR A 516 -29.40 20.76 0.25
C THR A 516 -30.63 20.30 1.03
N GLN A 517 -31.31 21.20 1.75
CA GLN A 517 -32.58 20.85 2.40
C GLN A 517 -33.61 20.32 1.40
N LYS A 518 -33.70 20.95 0.20
CA LYS A 518 -34.54 20.49 -0.91
C LYS A 518 -34.15 19.07 -1.35
N GLY A 519 -32.84 18.82 -1.56
CA GLY A 519 -32.33 17.50 -1.95
C GLY A 519 -32.58 16.43 -0.88
N ALA A 520 -32.44 16.76 0.42
CA ALA A 520 -32.71 15.86 1.53
C ALA A 520 -34.21 15.49 1.61
N ASP A 521 -35.10 16.45 1.39
CA ASP A 521 -36.56 16.23 1.40
C ASP A 521 -36.99 15.36 0.20
N VAL A 522 -36.44 15.60 -1.00
CA VAL A 522 -36.71 14.77 -2.18
C VAL A 522 -36.18 13.35 -1.98
N TYR A 523 -34.96 13.20 -1.43
CA TYR A 523 -34.39 11.89 -1.13
C TYR A 523 -35.25 11.11 -0.12
N ALA A 524 -35.74 11.78 0.92
CA ALA A 524 -36.66 11.16 1.87
C ALA A 524 -37.98 10.69 1.26
N ARG A 525 -38.50 11.43 0.23
CA ARG A 525 -39.66 10.96 -0.56
C ARG A 525 -39.30 9.75 -1.43
N CYS A 526 -38.09 9.70 -1.99
CA CYS A 526 -37.61 8.53 -2.73
C CYS A 526 -37.57 7.29 -1.82
N GLU A 527 -36.99 7.38 -0.64
CA GLU A 527 -36.97 6.28 0.33
C GLU A 527 -38.39 5.85 0.76
N ALA A 528 -39.30 6.81 0.94
CA ALA A 528 -40.68 6.52 1.29
C ALA A 528 -41.48 5.91 0.13
N LEU A 529 -41.17 6.28 -1.13
CA LEU A 529 -41.72 5.65 -2.33
C LEU A 529 -41.18 4.23 -2.52
N GLU A 530 -39.87 4.03 -2.40
CA GLU A 530 -39.23 2.70 -2.44
C GLU A 530 -39.88 1.76 -1.43
N LYS A 531 -40.05 2.22 -0.19
CA LYS A 531 -40.71 1.47 0.86
C LYS A 531 -42.16 1.13 0.53
N TRP A 532 -42.91 2.08 -0.02
CA TRP A 532 -44.30 1.86 -0.45
C TRP A 532 -44.40 0.82 -1.57
N LEU A 533 -43.50 0.86 -2.56
CA LEU A 533 -43.45 -0.09 -3.66
C LEU A 533 -43.10 -1.52 -3.23
N THR A 534 -42.43 -1.67 -2.10
CA THR A 534 -41.93 -2.96 -1.61
C THR A 534 -42.72 -3.57 -0.46
N GLU A 535 -43.77 -2.89 0.02
CA GLU A 535 -44.61 -3.38 1.12
C GLU A 535 -46.06 -3.62 0.68
N PHE A 536 -46.48 -4.90 0.61
CA PHE A 536 -47.81 -5.31 0.14
C PHE A 536 -48.98 -4.64 0.91
N SER A 537 -48.89 -4.52 2.22
CA SER A 537 -49.93 -3.88 3.04
C SER A 537 -50.19 -2.43 2.65
N ALA A 538 -49.15 -1.72 2.23
CA ALA A 538 -49.21 -0.34 1.82
C ALA A 538 -49.77 -0.18 0.40
N LEU A 539 -49.53 -1.12 -0.52
CA LEU A 539 -50.07 -1.16 -1.88
C LEU A 539 -51.56 -1.44 -1.87
N ASN A 540 -52.03 -2.33 -1.00
CA ASN A 540 -53.46 -2.72 -0.95
C ASN A 540 -54.40 -1.60 -0.46
N GLU A 541 -53.89 -0.61 0.28
CA GLU A 541 -54.66 0.52 0.76
C GLU A 541 -55.08 1.49 -0.36
N ARG A 542 -54.36 1.56 -1.48
CA ARG A 542 -54.67 2.40 -2.65
C ARG A 542 -54.03 1.85 -3.92
N PRO A 543 -54.59 0.83 -4.56
CA PRO A 543 -54.12 0.44 -5.88
C PRO A 543 -54.46 1.55 -6.88
N PRO A 544 -53.47 2.14 -7.59
CA PRO A 544 -53.76 3.04 -8.69
C PRO A 544 -54.51 2.27 -9.79
N LEU A 545 -55.59 2.82 -10.26
CA LEU A 545 -56.43 2.21 -11.30
C LEU A 545 -55.91 2.49 -12.73
N ASP A 546 -54.87 3.35 -12.87
CA ASP A 546 -54.36 3.76 -14.18
C ASP A 546 -53.02 3.10 -14.48
N VAL A 547 -52.99 2.37 -15.60
CA VAL A 547 -51.82 1.65 -16.14
C VAL A 547 -50.64 2.60 -16.39
N LYS A 548 -50.89 3.84 -16.81
CA LYS A 548 -49.84 4.83 -17.08
C LYS A 548 -49.09 5.25 -15.81
N VAL A 549 -49.82 5.40 -14.71
CA VAL A 549 -49.22 5.75 -13.40
C VAL A 549 -48.30 4.64 -12.89
N TRP A 550 -48.67 3.37 -13.13
CA TRP A 550 -47.80 2.26 -12.79
C TRP A 550 -46.53 2.22 -13.64
N GLY A 551 -46.59 2.63 -14.91
CA GLY A 551 -45.40 2.78 -15.73
C GLY A 551 -44.38 3.75 -15.13
N GLU A 552 -44.84 4.90 -14.62
CA GLU A 552 -43.98 5.87 -13.94
C GLU A 552 -43.37 5.28 -12.64
N PHE A 553 -44.18 4.63 -11.80
CA PHE A 553 -43.68 3.99 -10.56
C PHE A 553 -42.65 2.90 -10.84
N MET A 554 -42.83 2.12 -11.90
CA MET A 554 -41.88 1.06 -12.27
C MET A 554 -40.55 1.62 -12.79
N VAL A 555 -40.54 2.79 -13.44
CA VAL A 555 -39.29 3.50 -13.79
C VAL A 555 -38.52 3.87 -12.52
N TYR A 556 -39.21 4.36 -11.48
CA TYR A 556 -38.55 4.64 -10.18
C TYR A 556 -38.15 3.37 -9.46
N ALA A 557 -38.93 2.28 -9.54
CA ALA A 557 -38.57 0.99 -8.98
C ALA A 557 -37.25 0.45 -9.57
N LEU A 558 -37.03 0.67 -10.89
CA LEU A 558 -35.73 0.37 -11.55
C LEU A 558 -34.58 1.23 -10.98
N ILE A 559 -34.79 2.53 -10.85
CA ILE A 559 -33.79 3.45 -10.28
C ILE A 559 -33.37 3.05 -8.86
N PHE A 560 -34.34 2.60 -8.05
CA PHE A 560 -34.11 2.16 -6.68
C PHE A 560 -33.57 0.72 -6.58
N GLY A 561 -33.55 -0.04 -7.70
CA GLY A 561 -33.12 -1.44 -7.72
C GLY A 561 -34.11 -2.41 -7.07
N VAL A 562 -35.39 -2.06 -7.04
CA VAL A 562 -36.47 -2.84 -6.39
C VAL A 562 -37.58 -3.25 -7.35
N ALA A 563 -37.36 -3.16 -8.66
CA ALA A 563 -38.38 -3.42 -9.68
C ALA A 563 -39.01 -4.83 -9.58
N GLU A 564 -38.19 -5.86 -9.39
CA GLU A 564 -38.67 -7.24 -9.25
C GLU A 564 -39.57 -7.40 -8.01
N LYS A 565 -39.12 -6.88 -6.88
CA LYS A 565 -39.89 -6.93 -5.63
C LYS A 565 -41.17 -6.10 -5.73
N ALA A 566 -41.13 -4.91 -6.33
CA ALA A 566 -42.30 -4.10 -6.55
C ALA A 566 -43.35 -4.80 -7.43
N MET A 567 -42.91 -5.53 -8.45
CA MET A 567 -43.80 -6.35 -9.28
C MET A 567 -44.38 -7.56 -8.55
N GLU A 568 -43.58 -8.23 -7.71
CA GLU A 568 -44.09 -9.32 -6.87
C GLU A 568 -45.23 -8.83 -5.94
N GLU A 569 -45.03 -7.68 -5.32
CA GLU A 569 -46.05 -7.07 -4.46
C GLU A 569 -47.25 -6.59 -5.24
N LEU A 570 -47.05 -6.04 -6.43
CA LEU A 570 -48.13 -5.61 -7.34
C LEU A 570 -49.01 -6.80 -7.80
N ARG A 571 -48.42 -7.96 -8.09
CA ARG A 571 -49.14 -9.21 -8.41
C ARG A 571 -50.08 -9.64 -7.32
N LYS A 572 -49.68 -9.49 -6.05
CA LYS A 572 -50.51 -9.81 -4.88
C LYS A 572 -51.69 -8.84 -4.73
N ALA A 573 -51.52 -7.57 -5.18
CA ALA A 573 -52.50 -6.53 -5.01
C ALA A 573 -53.52 -6.45 -6.16
N ILE A 574 -53.18 -6.90 -7.38
CA ILE A 574 -54.05 -6.83 -8.55
C ILE A 574 -54.48 -8.23 -9.00
N PRO A 575 -55.78 -8.57 -9.00
CA PRO A 575 -56.27 -9.89 -9.44
C PRO A 575 -55.93 -10.20 -10.88
N GLU A 576 -55.62 -11.48 -11.19
CA GLU A 576 -55.34 -11.97 -12.56
C GLU A 576 -56.39 -11.58 -13.61
N ALA A 577 -57.65 -11.43 -13.21
CA ALA A 577 -58.75 -10.99 -14.10
C ALA A 577 -58.53 -9.59 -14.71
N ALA A 578 -57.76 -8.71 -14.07
CA ALA A 578 -57.44 -7.39 -14.60
C ALA A 578 -56.37 -7.42 -15.72
N TYR A 579 -55.60 -8.51 -15.82
CA TYR A 579 -54.59 -8.70 -16.85
C TYR A 579 -55.14 -9.35 -18.12
N GLY A 580 -56.29 -10.07 -18.04
CA GLY A 580 -56.87 -10.84 -19.12
C GLY A 580 -57.39 -9.98 -20.29
N ASP A 581 -57.80 -8.74 -20.04
CA ASP A 581 -58.32 -7.85 -21.06
C ASP A 581 -57.26 -7.28 -22.03
N TYR A 582 -55.99 -7.25 -21.61
CA TYR A 582 -54.88 -6.76 -22.44
C TYR A 582 -54.35 -7.80 -23.44
N SER A 583 -54.59 -9.10 -23.20
CA SER A 583 -54.17 -10.19 -24.09
C SER A 583 -55.10 -10.36 -25.33
N VAL A 584 -56.26 -9.73 -25.34
CA VAL A 584 -57.32 -9.94 -26.33
C VAL A 584 -57.50 -8.77 -27.33
N MET A 585 -56.89 -7.61 -27.07
CA MET A 585 -56.89 -6.50 -28.01
C MET A 585 -55.88 -6.74 -29.14
N GLY A 586 -56.41 -7.23 -30.25
CA GLY A 586 -55.68 -7.67 -31.41
C GLY A 586 -54.70 -6.66 -32.03
N SER A 587 -53.70 -7.25 -32.62
CA SER A 587 -52.78 -6.81 -33.69
C SER A 587 -51.88 -5.57 -33.50
N TYR A 588 -52.15 -4.62 -32.61
CA TYR A 588 -51.34 -3.42 -32.36
C TYR A 588 -51.44 -2.89 -30.92
N SER A 589 -51.84 -3.67 -29.93
CA SER A 589 -51.83 -3.20 -28.54
C SER A 589 -50.41 -3.25 -27.97
N VAL A 590 -49.85 -2.08 -27.76
CA VAL A 590 -48.59 -1.89 -27.02
C VAL A 590 -48.80 -2.39 -25.60
N VAL A 591 -48.32 -3.61 -25.33
CA VAL A 591 -48.31 -4.12 -23.96
C VAL A 591 -47.29 -3.29 -23.18
N PRO A 592 -47.70 -2.63 -22.09
CA PRO A 592 -46.75 -1.89 -21.28
C PRO A 592 -45.57 -2.78 -20.87
N TRP A 593 -44.36 -2.29 -21.09
CA TRP A 593 -43.12 -3.05 -20.84
C TRP A 593 -43.04 -3.66 -19.40
N TRP A 594 -43.64 -2.96 -18.43
CA TRP A 594 -43.63 -3.43 -17.02
C TRP A 594 -44.59 -4.61 -16.80
N LEU A 595 -45.60 -4.84 -17.63
CA LEU A 595 -46.44 -6.05 -17.60
C LEU A 595 -45.62 -7.32 -17.94
N TRP A 596 -44.54 -7.20 -18.65
CA TRP A 596 -43.66 -8.34 -18.95
C TRP A 596 -42.98 -8.90 -17.72
N TYR A 597 -42.77 -8.11 -16.70
CA TYR A 597 -42.37 -8.62 -15.37
C TYR A 597 -43.48 -9.48 -14.71
N SER A 598 -44.76 -9.24 -15.08
CA SER A 598 -45.88 -9.82 -14.36
C SER A 598 -46.38 -11.17 -14.90
N THR A 599 -46.21 -11.47 -16.19
CA THR A 599 -47.06 -12.46 -16.84
C THR A 599 -46.43 -13.81 -17.12
N GLY A 600 -45.24 -14.13 -16.63
CA GLY A 600 -44.61 -15.42 -16.97
C GLY A 600 -44.48 -15.66 -18.50
N PHE A 601 -44.59 -14.59 -19.30
CA PHE A 601 -44.32 -14.57 -20.74
C PHE A 601 -42.84 -14.83 -21.06
N HIS A 602 -42.10 -15.27 -20.07
CA HIS A 602 -40.75 -15.71 -20.23
C HIS A 602 -40.75 -17.06 -20.93
N GLY A 603 -40.41 -17.10 -22.19
CA GLY A 603 -39.72 -18.28 -22.69
C GLY A 603 -38.53 -18.47 -21.74
N ALA A 604 -38.25 -19.69 -21.35
CA ALA A 604 -37.32 -20.07 -20.26
C ALA A 604 -35.90 -19.49 -20.36
N ASP A 605 -35.56 -18.67 -21.36
CA ASP A 605 -34.20 -18.29 -21.73
C ASP A 605 -33.91 -16.76 -21.78
N LEU A 606 -34.90 -15.88 -21.55
CA LEU A 606 -34.64 -14.42 -21.54
C LEU A 606 -34.74 -13.83 -20.12
N PRO A 607 -33.75 -13.02 -19.70
CA PRO A 607 -33.84 -12.25 -18.46
C PRO A 607 -35.01 -11.26 -18.52
N ASP A 608 -35.44 -10.74 -17.38
CA ASP A 608 -36.43 -9.66 -17.34
C ASP A 608 -35.96 -8.41 -18.11
N VAL A 609 -36.90 -7.62 -18.63
CA VAL A 609 -36.59 -6.48 -19.49
C VAL A 609 -35.62 -5.49 -18.81
N GLY A 610 -35.82 -5.17 -17.53
CA GLY A 610 -35.00 -4.21 -16.81
C GLY A 610 -33.58 -4.71 -16.63
N SER A 611 -33.38 -5.95 -16.18
CA SER A 611 -32.06 -6.54 -16.01
C SER A 611 -31.36 -6.76 -17.35
N ALA A 612 -32.09 -7.12 -18.42
CA ALA A 612 -31.54 -7.23 -19.75
C ALA A 612 -30.96 -5.89 -20.25
N PHE A 613 -31.69 -4.80 -20.05
CA PHE A 613 -31.26 -3.46 -20.46
C PHE A 613 -30.11 -2.96 -19.54
N GLU A 614 -30.20 -3.13 -18.24
CA GLU A 614 -29.13 -2.74 -17.31
C GLU A 614 -27.84 -3.48 -17.62
N SER A 615 -27.91 -4.79 -17.88
CA SER A 615 -26.75 -5.60 -18.28
C SER A 615 -26.18 -5.12 -19.61
N ALA A 616 -27.02 -4.91 -20.63
CA ALA A 616 -26.57 -4.47 -21.93
C ALA A 616 -25.88 -3.10 -21.88
N VAL A 617 -26.43 -2.14 -21.14
CA VAL A 617 -25.82 -0.81 -20.97
C VAL A 617 -24.52 -0.90 -20.15
N SER A 618 -24.52 -1.63 -19.05
CA SER A 618 -23.33 -1.80 -18.18
C SER A 618 -22.19 -2.51 -18.91
N GLU A 619 -22.49 -3.60 -19.61
CA GLU A 619 -21.49 -4.34 -20.40
C GLU A 619 -20.94 -3.50 -21.56
N SER A 620 -21.80 -2.71 -22.24
CA SER A 620 -21.38 -1.82 -23.32
C SER A 620 -20.42 -0.73 -22.83
N VAL A 621 -20.71 -0.08 -21.71
CA VAL A 621 -19.82 0.91 -21.09
C VAL A 621 -18.51 0.26 -20.66
N SER A 622 -18.57 -0.91 -20.03
CA SER A 622 -17.38 -1.65 -19.59
C SER A 622 -16.51 -2.11 -20.77
N ALA A 623 -17.10 -2.59 -21.83
CA ALA A 623 -16.41 -3.04 -23.05
C ALA A 623 -15.67 -1.88 -23.71
N SER A 624 -16.33 -0.71 -23.88
CA SER A 624 -15.71 0.48 -24.46
C SER A 624 -14.56 1.02 -23.61
N MET A 625 -14.69 1.03 -22.28
CA MET A 625 -13.63 1.44 -21.34
C MET A 625 -12.42 0.49 -21.38
N SER A 626 -12.66 -0.82 -21.48
CA SER A 626 -11.60 -1.82 -21.57
C SER A 626 -10.82 -1.71 -22.89
N ALA A 627 -11.50 -1.42 -24.00
CA ALA A 627 -10.89 -1.20 -25.30
C ALA A 627 -9.96 0.04 -25.30
N LEU A 628 -10.35 1.11 -24.60
CA LEU A 628 -9.54 2.33 -24.44
C LEU A 628 -8.34 2.13 -23.51
N ALA A 629 -8.48 1.32 -22.43
CA ALA A 629 -7.40 1.05 -21.45
C ALA A 629 -6.25 0.21 -22.04
N GLY A 630 -6.50 -0.60 -23.06
CA GLY A 630 -5.49 -1.44 -23.71
C GLY A 630 -4.44 -0.67 -24.53
N SER A 631 -4.57 0.65 -24.69
CA SER A 631 -3.69 1.49 -25.51
C SER A 631 -2.64 2.32 -24.74
N SER A 632 -2.58 2.24 -23.40
CA SER A 632 -1.62 3.03 -22.62
C SER A 632 -0.84 2.21 -21.58
N SER A 633 0.37 1.77 -21.94
CA SER A 633 1.36 1.24 -20.98
C SER A 633 2.69 1.97 -21.15
N SER A 634 3.17 2.65 -20.12
CA SER A 634 4.57 2.70 -19.63
C SER A 634 4.85 3.95 -18.79
N VAL A 635 5.41 3.80 -17.59
CA VAL A 635 6.39 4.71 -16.94
C VAL A 635 7.10 3.92 -15.81
N GLY A 636 8.27 3.97 -15.70
CA GLY A 636 9.63 4.07 -15.42
C GLY A 636 9.95 4.44 -13.96
N GLY A 637 10.92 3.66 -13.34
CA GLY A 637 11.37 3.82 -11.97
C GLY A 637 12.59 4.74 -11.83
N PHE A 638 12.78 5.27 -10.63
CA PHE A 638 14.00 5.99 -10.21
C PHE A 638 14.52 5.41 -8.89
N GLY A 639 15.83 5.07 -8.87
CA GLY A 639 16.58 4.75 -7.68
C GLY A 639 17.61 5.83 -7.37
N GLY A 640 17.96 6.01 -6.10
CA GLY A 640 19.04 6.90 -5.66
C GLY A 640 19.46 6.57 -4.24
N GLY A 641 20.76 6.28 -4.04
CA GLY A 641 21.35 5.97 -2.76
C GLY A 641 22.17 7.13 -2.20
N PHE A 642 22.44 7.11 -0.88
CA PHE A 642 23.25 8.11 -0.19
C PHE A 642 24.22 7.46 0.79
N SER A 643 25.39 8.05 0.94
CA SER A 643 26.51 7.63 1.78
C SER A 643 26.59 8.43 3.08
N GLY A 644 27.00 7.78 4.18
CA GLY A 644 27.26 8.39 5.49
C GLY A 644 28.75 8.47 5.79
N GLY A 645 29.16 9.42 6.63
CA GLY A 645 30.54 9.75 6.97
C GLY A 645 31.15 8.84 8.07
N GLY A 646 32.48 8.68 8.05
CA GLY A 646 33.22 7.68 8.81
C GLY A 646 33.64 8.09 10.22
N GLY A 647 33.82 7.08 11.09
CA GLY A 647 34.39 7.14 12.42
C GLY A 647 35.91 6.89 12.42
N GLY A 648 36.57 7.08 13.57
CA GLY A 648 38.02 7.14 13.70
C GLY A 648 38.72 5.85 14.19
N GLY A 649 37.99 4.73 14.43
CA GLY A 649 38.57 3.46 14.85
C GLY A 649 39.15 2.66 13.68
N PHE A 650 40.16 1.82 13.95
CA PHE A 650 40.65 0.87 12.96
C PHE A 650 39.70 -0.32 12.87
N GLY A 651 39.54 -0.89 11.70
CA GLY A 651 38.63 -2.01 11.49
C GLY A 651 38.58 -2.49 10.05
N GLY A 652 37.75 -3.48 9.82
CA GLY A 652 37.64 -4.16 8.55
C GLY A 652 36.20 -4.17 7.98
N GLY A 653 36.08 -4.72 6.80
CA GLY A 653 34.83 -5.00 6.10
C GLY A 653 34.96 -6.27 5.31
N GLY A 654 34.02 -6.57 4.44
CA GLY A 654 34.07 -7.77 3.62
C GLY A 654 32.89 -7.93 2.70
N GLY A 655 32.80 -9.09 2.07
CA GLY A 655 31.74 -9.44 1.16
C GLY A 655 31.78 -10.89 0.72
N ALA A 656 30.88 -11.27 -0.18
CA ALA A 656 30.80 -12.59 -0.77
C ALA A 656 30.53 -12.53 -2.28
N ARG A 657 31.01 -13.54 -3.02
CA ARG A 657 30.78 -13.66 -4.46
C ARG A 657 30.57 -15.09 -4.91
#